data_936f638de8363441bdb9b9eb5a2f03f1
#
_entry.id   936f638de8363441bdb9b9eb5a2f03f1
#
_cell.length_a   1.000
_cell.length_b   1.000
_cell.length_c   1.000
_cell.angle_alpha   90.00
_cell.angle_beta   90.00
_cell.angle_gamma   90.00
#
_symmetry.space_group_name_H-M   'P 1'
#
loop_
_entity.id
_entity.type
_entity.pdbx_description
1 polymer ?
#
loop_
_entity_poly.entity_id
_entity_poly.type
_entity_poly.pdbx_seq_one_letter_code
_entity_poly.pdbx_strand_id
1 'polypeptide(L)'
;MSISRRNFLRGVGIGCSACAIGSFPPGALARNSPESIKGKTSLTPSLCEMCSFRCPIQVQVINNKTVFIQGNPNASQQGTRVCARGGSGVSLINDPHRIVKPMKRTGPRGSGEWQVISWQQAYKEIAEKMAAIKNQYGPQGVVFSSKSGSLSGHLFHLATAFGSPNTFTHASTCPAGKAIAAKVMMGGDLAMDIANTRYMVSFGHNLYEGIEVADTHELMTAQEKGAKMVSFDPRLSVFSSKADEWHAIKPGGDLPVLMAMCHVMITEKLYDAGFVERYTTGFDQLAEAVQEATPEWAQKLADVPADVITRVTREMAACAPHAIVSPGHRATFSQEEIDMRRMIFTLNVLLGNIEREGGMYQKKAAATYNKLAGEKVAPVLAKPDAKLPKPTAQRIDLVAPQFKYIAAGGGVVQSIIDAVLNQTPYPVKGWIMSRHNPFQTVTCRPDLVKTVEQLDLVVSCDVYLSESAAYADYLLPECTYLERDEEVSDMSGLNPAYALRQQVVEPIGDARPSWQIWKELGEQLGLGQYYPWQDMQVRQLYQLNGDHALSAELRQKGYREWGVPLLLREPESVRQFTAQYPGAVAVDNDGTYGEQLRFKSPSGKIELYSEELETLLPGYGIPRARNFALKADNELYFIQGKVAVHTNGATQYVPLLSELMWDNAVWIHPKTAGEKGIKSGDDIWLENATGKEKGKALVTAGIRPDTLFVYMGFGAKAGAKTAATTHGIHCGNLLPHVTSPVSGTVVHTAGVTLRRA
;
A
#
# COMPACT_ATOMS: atom_id res chain seq x y z
N MET A 1 19.17 -19.19 42.06
CA MET A 1 19.80 -17.84 42.18
C MET A 1 19.16 -16.93 41.18
N SER A 2 18.34 -15.97 41.59
CA SER A 2 17.73 -14.98 40.71
C SER A 2 18.73 -13.84 40.45
N ILE A 3 19.19 -13.74 39.23
CA ILE A 3 20.02 -12.60 38.81
C ILE A 3 19.11 -11.41 38.56
N SER A 4 19.27 -10.32 39.33
CA SER A 4 18.50 -9.12 39.13
C SER A 4 18.86 -8.44 37.79
N ARG A 5 17.87 -7.79 37.13
CA ARG A 5 18.05 -7.01 35.90
C ARG A 5 19.24 -6.03 35.95
N ARG A 6 19.47 -5.47 37.13
CA ARG A 6 20.58 -4.51 37.38
C ARG A 6 21.96 -5.18 37.32
N ASN A 7 22.06 -6.44 37.79
CA ASN A 7 23.32 -7.20 37.75
C ASN A 7 23.59 -7.77 36.37
N PHE A 8 22.55 -8.13 35.60
CA PHE A 8 22.68 -8.51 34.21
C PHE A 8 23.21 -7.35 33.35
N LEU A 9 22.64 -6.15 33.48
CA LEU A 9 23.08 -4.96 32.74
C LEU A 9 24.50 -4.51 33.14
N ARG A 10 24.90 -4.67 34.42
CA ARG A 10 26.30 -4.44 34.83
C ARG A 10 27.26 -5.47 34.23
N GLY A 11 26.86 -6.72 34.16
CA GLY A 11 27.67 -7.77 33.54
C GLY A 11 27.89 -7.55 32.04
N VAL A 12 26.83 -7.13 31.31
CA VAL A 12 26.92 -6.79 29.89
C VAL A 12 27.75 -5.51 29.66
N GLY A 13 27.59 -4.48 30.51
CA GLY A 13 28.39 -3.25 30.42
C GLY A 13 29.89 -3.48 30.64
N ILE A 14 30.25 -4.36 31.59
CA ILE A 14 31.67 -4.72 31.87
C ILE A 14 32.20 -5.62 30.72
N GLY A 15 31.40 -6.53 30.17
CA GLY A 15 31.77 -7.35 29.01
C GLY A 15 32.06 -6.52 27.75
N CYS A 16 31.23 -5.52 27.45
CA CYS A 16 31.47 -4.59 26.34
C CYS A 16 32.70 -3.69 26.56
N SER A 17 32.96 -3.26 27.81
CA SER A 17 34.13 -2.43 28.13
C SER A 17 35.44 -3.26 28.06
N ALA A 18 35.41 -4.54 28.41
CA ALA A 18 36.58 -5.45 28.29
C ALA A 18 36.90 -5.82 26.84
N CYS A 19 35.89 -5.92 25.96
CA CYS A 19 36.10 -6.07 24.51
C CYS A 19 36.66 -4.81 23.84
N ALA A 20 36.45 -3.63 24.43
CA ALA A 20 36.97 -2.36 23.87
C ALA A 20 38.45 -2.10 24.20
N ILE A 21 39.04 -2.85 25.12
CA ILE A 21 40.46 -2.64 25.56
C ILE A 21 41.43 -3.73 25.04
N GLY A 22 40.92 -4.77 24.38
CA GLY A 22 41.70 -5.82 23.76
C GLY A 22 42.16 -5.49 22.34
N SER A 23 43.28 -4.78 22.21
CA SER A 23 44.22 -4.74 21.06
C SER A 23 43.62 -4.87 19.65
N PHE A 24 42.85 -3.90 19.19
CA PHE A 24 42.86 -3.57 17.77
C PHE A 24 44.00 -2.58 17.50
N PRO A 25 44.94 -2.87 16.58
CA PRO A 25 45.95 -1.90 16.21
C PRO A 25 45.24 -0.63 15.69
N PRO A 26 45.77 0.58 16.03
CA PRO A 26 45.14 1.86 15.64
C PRO A 26 44.93 2.07 14.14
N GLY A 27 45.47 1.18 13.30
CA GLY A 27 45.30 1.20 11.85
C GLY A 27 44.11 0.41 11.28
N ALA A 28 43.39 -0.40 12.10
CA ALA A 28 42.32 -1.24 11.55
C ALA A 28 40.98 -0.49 11.31
N LEU A 29 40.72 0.63 11.99
CA LEU A 29 39.57 1.49 11.78
C LEU A 29 39.81 2.60 10.75
N ALA A 30 41.05 2.82 10.33
CA ALA A 30 41.39 3.86 9.34
C ALA A 30 41.40 3.38 7.88
N ARG A 31 40.99 2.12 7.60
CA ARG A 31 41.09 1.56 6.25
C ARG A 31 39.95 1.89 5.29
N ASN A 32 38.96 2.65 5.70
CA ASN A 32 37.89 3.12 4.82
C ASN A 32 37.75 4.64 4.84
N SER A 33 38.86 5.39 4.74
CA SER A 33 38.77 6.80 4.36
C SER A 33 38.33 6.90 2.90
N PRO A 34 37.50 7.89 2.53
CA PRO A 34 37.05 8.08 1.15
C PRO A 34 38.18 8.20 0.12
N GLU A 35 39.38 8.53 0.53
CA GLU A 35 40.57 8.69 -0.32
C GLU A 35 41.14 7.36 -0.87
N SER A 36 40.72 6.20 -0.33
CA SER A 36 41.22 4.89 -0.80
C SER A 36 40.42 4.28 -1.96
N ILE A 37 39.26 4.86 -2.30
CA ILE A 37 38.41 4.35 -3.39
C ILE A 37 38.81 5.05 -4.70
N LYS A 38 39.78 4.47 -5.41
CA LYS A 38 40.16 4.91 -6.76
C LYS A 38 39.07 4.51 -7.75
N GLY A 39 38.26 5.46 -8.23
CA GLY A 39 37.23 5.24 -9.24
C GLY A 39 36.35 6.47 -9.45
N LYS A 40 35.64 6.52 -10.58
CA LYS A 40 34.67 7.57 -10.85
C LYS A 40 33.49 7.40 -9.89
N THR A 41 33.33 8.31 -8.93
CA THR A 41 32.24 8.32 -7.95
C THR A 41 31.18 9.32 -8.38
N SER A 42 29.91 8.93 -8.34
CA SER A 42 28.76 9.82 -8.50
C SER A 42 27.74 9.63 -7.40
N LEU A 43 27.02 10.68 -7.06
CA LEU A 43 25.85 10.66 -6.18
C LEU A 43 24.64 11.09 -7.01
N THR A 44 23.80 10.15 -7.37
CA THR A 44 22.68 10.37 -8.29
C THR A 44 21.35 10.30 -7.54
N PRO A 45 20.51 11.34 -7.59
CA PRO A 45 19.19 11.28 -7.01
C PRO A 45 18.24 10.42 -7.84
N SER A 46 17.30 9.74 -7.17
CA SER A 46 16.28 8.93 -7.83
C SER A 46 15.10 8.68 -6.87
N LEU A 47 14.17 7.79 -7.23
CA LEU A 47 13.07 7.36 -6.39
C LEU A 47 13.15 5.86 -6.12
N CYS A 48 13.05 5.47 -4.86
CA CYS A 48 12.96 4.08 -4.44
C CYS A 48 11.69 3.42 -4.98
N GLU A 49 11.78 2.13 -5.35
CA GLU A 49 10.61 1.34 -5.76
C GLU A 49 10.49 0.01 -5.00
N MET A 50 11.20 -0.14 -3.89
CA MET A 50 11.09 -1.34 -3.05
C MET A 50 9.69 -1.50 -2.42
N CYS A 51 8.88 -0.45 -2.44
CA CYS A 51 7.45 -0.44 -2.09
C CYS A 51 6.71 0.68 -2.85
N SER A 52 5.42 0.88 -2.56
CA SER A 52 4.57 1.86 -3.27
C SER A 52 4.80 3.33 -2.88
N PHE A 53 5.57 3.63 -1.83
CA PHE A 53 5.73 5.01 -1.34
C PHE A 53 6.71 5.86 -2.14
N ARG A 54 7.57 5.27 -2.95
CA ARG A 54 8.47 6.01 -3.86
C ARG A 54 9.32 7.06 -3.14
N CYS A 55 9.91 6.69 -1.99
CA CYS A 55 10.75 7.59 -1.20
C CYS A 55 11.86 8.21 -2.07
N PRO A 56 12.07 9.56 -2.02
CA PRO A 56 13.21 10.20 -2.66
C PRO A 56 14.53 9.70 -2.07
N ILE A 57 15.45 9.28 -2.92
CA ILE A 57 16.75 8.71 -2.53
C ILE A 57 17.91 9.37 -3.25
N GLN A 58 19.10 9.22 -2.69
CA GLN A 58 20.38 9.44 -3.36
C GLN A 58 21.16 8.13 -3.38
N VAL A 59 21.71 7.80 -4.53
CA VAL A 59 22.43 6.55 -4.78
C VAL A 59 23.89 6.87 -5.08
N GLN A 60 24.78 6.31 -4.28
CA GLN A 60 26.22 6.40 -4.53
C GLN A 60 26.63 5.28 -5.49
N VAL A 61 27.29 5.67 -6.56
CA VAL A 61 27.80 4.77 -7.60
C VAL A 61 29.30 4.93 -7.72
N ILE A 62 30.02 3.81 -7.78
CA ILE A 62 31.47 3.75 -7.99
C ILE A 62 31.73 2.79 -9.14
N ASN A 63 32.32 3.27 -10.23
CA ASN A 63 32.61 2.46 -11.42
C ASN A 63 31.36 1.70 -11.94
N ASN A 64 30.24 2.39 -12.08
CA ASN A 64 28.95 1.82 -12.49
C ASN A 64 28.37 0.75 -11.55
N LYS A 65 28.82 0.69 -10.29
CA LYS A 65 28.24 -0.21 -9.27
C LYS A 65 27.59 0.61 -8.17
N THR A 66 26.36 0.28 -7.84
CA THR A 66 25.65 0.87 -6.69
C THR A 66 26.28 0.35 -5.40
N VAL A 67 26.71 1.25 -4.52
CA VAL A 67 27.40 0.89 -3.27
C VAL A 67 26.67 1.34 -2.03
N PHE A 68 25.85 2.39 -2.12
CA PHE A 68 25.11 2.92 -0.99
C PHE A 68 23.84 3.66 -1.45
N ILE A 69 22.78 3.55 -0.66
CA ILE A 69 21.51 4.28 -0.85
C ILE A 69 21.12 4.96 0.44
N GLN A 70 20.86 6.25 0.38
CA GLN A 70 20.31 7.07 1.46
C GLN A 70 19.07 7.83 1.00
N GLY A 71 18.32 8.42 1.93
CA GLY A 71 17.25 9.36 1.60
C GLY A 71 17.79 10.62 0.94
N ASN A 72 16.94 11.31 0.18
CA ASN A 72 17.31 12.56 -0.49
C ASN A 72 17.12 13.74 0.49
N PRO A 73 18.17 14.49 0.83
CA PRO A 73 18.09 15.61 1.77
C PRO A 73 17.19 16.77 1.30
N ASN A 74 16.88 16.83 -0.02
CA ASN A 74 15.97 17.85 -0.55
C ASN A 74 14.48 17.53 -0.24
N ALA A 75 14.16 16.34 0.26
CA ALA A 75 12.81 15.98 0.73
C ALA A 75 12.70 16.28 2.23
N SER A 76 12.03 17.37 2.61
CA SER A 76 12.03 17.92 3.97
C SER A 76 11.50 16.92 5.02
N GLN A 77 10.45 16.18 4.72
CA GLN A 77 9.83 15.23 5.66
C GLN A 77 10.68 13.97 5.87
N GLN A 78 11.34 13.48 4.82
CA GLN A 78 12.12 12.25 4.88
C GLN A 78 13.59 12.49 5.23
N GLY A 79 14.22 13.54 4.67
CA GLY A 79 15.65 13.82 4.78
C GLY A 79 16.49 12.63 4.28
N THR A 80 17.62 12.39 4.92
CA THR A 80 18.55 11.30 4.56
C THR A 80 18.09 9.90 5.00
N ARG A 81 16.90 9.76 5.60
CA ARG A 81 16.40 8.49 6.13
C ARG A 81 15.97 7.55 5.02
N VAL A 82 16.29 6.28 5.18
CA VAL A 82 15.84 5.18 4.31
C VAL A 82 15.57 3.93 5.16
N CYS A 83 14.55 3.16 4.81
CA CYS A 83 14.28 1.90 5.50
C CYS A 83 15.17 0.75 4.98
N ALA A 84 15.21 -0.38 5.70
CA ALA A 84 15.97 -1.57 5.29
C ALA A 84 15.67 -2.02 3.85
N ARG A 85 14.40 -1.95 3.42
CA ARG A 85 14.01 -2.26 2.03
C ARG A 85 14.68 -1.32 1.03
N GLY A 86 14.66 -0.02 1.29
CA GLY A 86 15.29 0.97 0.40
C GLY A 86 16.80 0.82 0.34
N GLY A 87 17.45 0.62 1.50
CA GLY A 87 18.90 0.37 1.59
C GLY A 87 19.35 -0.90 0.88
N SER A 88 18.53 -1.97 0.89
CA SER A 88 18.84 -3.23 0.21
C SER A 88 18.81 -3.15 -1.33
N GLY A 89 18.32 -2.04 -1.89
CA GLY A 89 18.32 -1.82 -3.33
C GLY A 89 19.69 -1.96 -3.99
N VAL A 90 20.78 -1.81 -3.24
CA VAL A 90 22.17 -2.04 -3.73
C VAL A 90 22.38 -3.47 -4.19
N SER A 91 21.73 -4.46 -3.58
CA SER A 91 21.85 -5.87 -3.94
C SER A 91 20.99 -6.28 -5.13
N LEU A 92 19.99 -5.44 -5.48
CA LEU A 92 19.00 -5.77 -6.51
C LEU A 92 19.62 -5.86 -7.91
N ILE A 93 20.55 -4.97 -8.22
CA ILE A 93 21.13 -4.82 -9.57
C ILE A 93 21.87 -6.09 -10.00
N ASN A 94 22.78 -6.56 -9.13
CA ASN A 94 23.69 -7.66 -9.45
C ASN A 94 23.19 -9.03 -8.95
N ASP A 95 21.91 -9.15 -8.64
CA ASP A 95 21.35 -10.42 -8.16
C ASP A 95 21.32 -11.44 -9.32
N PRO A 96 21.96 -12.60 -9.15
CA PRO A 96 22.00 -13.65 -10.18
C PRO A 96 20.62 -14.28 -10.46
N HIS A 97 19.64 -14.10 -9.59
CA HIS A 97 18.28 -14.64 -9.79
C HIS A 97 17.37 -13.73 -10.64
N ARG A 98 17.90 -12.62 -11.15
CA ARG A 98 17.17 -11.73 -12.04
C ARG A 98 16.87 -12.39 -13.38
N ILE A 99 15.69 -12.07 -13.92
CA ILE A 99 15.38 -12.31 -15.34
C ILE A 99 16.10 -11.23 -16.15
N VAL A 100 17.07 -11.64 -16.99
CA VAL A 100 17.89 -10.71 -17.77
C VAL A 100 17.79 -10.95 -19.28
N LYS A 101 16.99 -11.92 -19.72
CA LYS A 101 16.69 -12.22 -21.13
C LYS A 101 15.23 -12.60 -21.28
N PRO A 102 14.58 -12.30 -22.43
CA PRO A 102 13.26 -12.80 -22.72
C PRO A 102 13.24 -14.34 -22.76
N MET A 103 12.23 -14.95 -22.19
CA MET A 103 12.10 -16.41 -22.14
C MET A 103 10.70 -16.85 -22.51
N LYS A 104 10.62 -18.02 -23.15
CA LYS A 104 9.39 -18.74 -23.49
C LYS A 104 9.34 -20.04 -22.72
N ARG A 105 8.20 -20.37 -22.17
CA ARG A 105 7.96 -21.64 -21.47
C ARG A 105 7.96 -22.81 -22.47
N THR A 106 8.59 -23.90 -22.07
CA THR A 106 8.67 -25.15 -22.88
C THR A 106 7.93 -26.32 -22.23
N GLY A 107 7.77 -26.33 -20.90
CA GLY A 107 7.05 -27.33 -20.14
C GLY A 107 5.65 -26.89 -19.68
N PRO A 108 4.98 -27.64 -18.80
CA PRO A 108 3.74 -27.21 -18.15
C PRO A 108 3.90 -25.89 -17.38
N ARG A 109 2.82 -25.13 -17.18
CA ARG A 109 2.86 -23.91 -16.34
C ARG A 109 3.28 -24.26 -14.92
N GLY A 110 4.24 -23.50 -14.38
CA GLY A 110 4.81 -23.75 -13.06
C GLY A 110 5.96 -24.78 -13.01
N SER A 111 6.29 -25.47 -14.13
CA SER A 111 7.37 -26.47 -14.17
C SER A 111 8.78 -25.88 -14.02
N GLY A 112 8.96 -24.59 -14.34
CA GLY A 112 10.26 -23.94 -14.35
C GLY A 112 11.11 -24.21 -15.59
N GLU A 113 10.51 -24.77 -16.66
CA GLU A 113 11.19 -25.10 -17.92
C GLU A 113 11.06 -23.93 -18.91
N TRP A 114 12.21 -23.30 -19.24
CA TRP A 114 12.27 -22.09 -20.04
C TRP A 114 13.32 -22.18 -21.15
N GLN A 115 12.98 -21.57 -22.29
CA GLN A 115 13.90 -21.33 -23.40
C GLN A 115 14.13 -19.83 -23.55
N VAL A 116 15.39 -19.40 -23.63
CA VAL A 116 15.73 -18.02 -23.98
C VAL A 116 15.37 -17.75 -25.44
N ILE A 117 14.71 -16.61 -25.69
CA ILE A 117 14.31 -16.15 -27.02
C ILE A 117 14.75 -14.70 -27.22
N SER A 118 14.70 -14.19 -28.45
CA SER A 118 14.95 -12.77 -28.71
C SER A 118 13.72 -11.91 -28.36
N TRP A 119 13.93 -10.61 -28.13
CA TRP A 119 12.85 -9.63 -27.96
C TRP A 119 11.91 -9.62 -29.16
N GLN A 120 12.48 -9.66 -30.38
CA GLN A 120 11.68 -9.67 -31.60
C GLN A 120 10.77 -10.89 -31.69
N GLN A 121 11.27 -12.06 -31.32
CA GLN A 121 10.47 -13.27 -31.27
C GLN A 121 9.38 -13.16 -30.19
N ALA A 122 9.71 -12.68 -29.00
CA ALA A 122 8.75 -12.49 -27.91
C ALA A 122 7.61 -11.57 -28.34
N TYR A 123 7.91 -10.38 -28.87
CA TYR A 123 6.88 -9.43 -29.32
C TYR A 123 6.02 -9.99 -30.42
N LYS A 124 6.61 -10.66 -31.43
CA LYS A 124 5.87 -11.26 -32.52
C LYS A 124 4.87 -12.29 -32.00
N GLU A 125 5.34 -13.27 -31.24
CA GLU A 125 4.48 -14.35 -30.77
C GLU A 125 3.39 -13.88 -29.79
N ILE A 126 3.71 -12.93 -28.90
CA ILE A 126 2.74 -12.33 -27.97
C ILE A 126 1.68 -11.55 -28.75
N ALA A 127 2.09 -10.72 -29.72
CA ALA A 127 1.17 -9.93 -30.53
C ALA A 127 0.25 -10.81 -31.37
N GLU A 128 0.75 -11.89 -31.97
CA GLU A 128 -0.06 -12.87 -32.72
C GLU A 128 -1.14 -13.51 -31.83
N LYS A 129 -0.77 -13.93 -30.61
CA LYS A 129 -1.74 -14.51 -29.66
C LYS A 129 -2.75 -13.48 -29.16
N MET A 130 -2.33 -12.24 -28.85
CA MET A 130 -3.24 -11.17 -28.49
C MET A 130 -4.22 -10.84 -29.63
N ALA A 131 -3.74 -10.78 -30.85
CA ALA A 131 -4.60 -10.58 -32.05
C ALA A 131 -5.60 -11.71 -32.24
N ALA A 132 -5.20 -12.97 -32.06
CA ALA A 132 -6.08 -14.12 -32.13
C ALA A 132 -7.21 -14.04 -31.08
N ILE A 133 -6.89 -13.74 -29.83
CA ILE A 133 -7.87 -13.54 -28.76
C ILE A 133 -8.82 -12.39 -29.12
N LYS A 134 -8.28 -11.25 -29.60
CA LYS A 134 -9.06 -10.08 -29.99
C LYS A 134 -10.05 -10.43 -31.13
N ASN A 135 -9.61 -11.20 -32.12
CA ASN A 135 -10.44 -11.58 -33.25
C ASN A 135 -11.59 -12.53 -32.83
N GLN A 136 -11.35 -13.41 -31.89
CA GLN A 136 -12.33 -14.42 -31.46
C GLN A 136 -13.26 -13.90 -30.33
N TYR A 137 -12.76 -13.15 -29.38
CA TYR A 137 -13.47 -12.76 -28.14
C TYR A 137 -13.62 -11.25 -27.96
N GLY A 138 -13.06 -10.44 -28.87
CA GLY A 138 -12.95 -9.00 -28.72
C GLY A 138 -11.75 -8.58 -27.87
N PRO A 139 -11.39 -7.27 -27.87
CA PRO A 139 -10.24 -6.79 -27.11
C PRO A 139 -10.40 -6.95 -25.60
N GLN A 140 -11.62 -7.01 -25.09
CA GLN A 140 -11.93 -7.27 -23.68
C GLN A 140 -11.55 -8.69 -23.23
N GLY A 141 -11.28 -9.62 -24.15
CA GLY A 141 -10.79 -10.96 -23.84
C GLY A 141 -9.36 -10.99 -23.28
N VAL A 142 -8.64 -9.85 -23.27
CA VAL A 142 -7.32 -9.72 -22.67
C VAL A 142 -7.38 -8.79 -21.44
N VAL A 143 -6.86 -9.27 -20.32
CA VAL A 143 -6.76 -8.54 -19.05
C VAL A 143 -5.33 -8.08 -18.85
N PHE A 144 -5.16 -6.88 -18.30
CA PHE A 144 -3.88 -6.26 -18.00
C PHE A 144 -3.81 -5.92 -16.51
N SER A 145 -2.77 -6.40 -15.82
CA SER A 145 -2.61 -6.11 -14.40
C SER A 145 -1.19 -5.69 -14.06
N SER A 146 -1.07 -4.77 -13.11
CA SER A 146 0.22 -4.20 -12.73
C SER A 146 0.30 -3.89 -11.23
N LYS A 147 1.52 -3.83 -10.70
CA LYS A 147 1.80 -3.05 -9.50
C LYS A 147 1.36 -1.59 -9.76
N SER A 148 0.77 -0.95 -8.76
CA SER A 148 0.37 0.47 -8.89
C SER A 148 1.58 1.41 -9.04
N GLY A 149 1.34 2.60 -9.58
CA GLY A 149 2.35 3.63 -9.82
C GLY A 149 2.63 3.86 -11.31
N SER A 150 3.78 4.45 -11.65
CA SER A 150 4.18 4.76 -13.03
C SER A 150 4.17 3.53 -13.96
N LEU A 151 4.57 2.37 -13.45
CA LEU A 151 4.57 1.11 -14.20
C LEU A 151 3.19 0.72 -14.73
N SER A 152 2.13 0.96 -13.96
CA SER A 152 0.77 0.68 -14.40
C SER A 152 0.35 1.60 -15.55
N GLY A 153 0.80 2.84 -15.58
CA GLY A 153 0.47 3.81 -16.61
C GLY A 153 0.85 3.33 -18.01
N HIS A 154 2.05 2.82 -18.19
CA HIS A 154 2.53 2.33 -19.49
C HIS A 154 1.79 1.08 -19.97
N LEU A 155 1.57 0.10 -19.07
CA LEU A 155 0.80 -1.09 -19.41
C LEU A 155 -0.66 -0.76 -19.73
N PHE A 156 -1.27 0.16 -18.97
CA PHE A 156 -2.68 0.54 -19.17
C PHE A 156 -2.88 1.42 -20.39
N HIS A 157 -1.84 2.15 -20.79
CA HIS A 157 -1.81 2.83 -22.07
C HIS A 157 -1.91 1.81 -23.22
N LEU A 158 -1.13 0.74 -23.19
CA LEU A 158 -1.23 -0.38 -24.14
C LEU A 158 -2.62 -1.02 -24.11
N ALA A 159 -3.15 -1.32 -22.92
CA ALA A 159 -4.47 -1.92 -22.77
C ALA A 159 -5.57 -1.08 -23.45
N THR A 160 -5.55 0.23 -23.20
CA THR A 160 -6.52 1.17 -23.78
C THR A 160 -6.32 1.33 -25.27
N ALA A 161 -5.08 1.44 -25.76
CA ALA A 161 -4.77 1.48 -27.20
C ALA A 161 -5.21 0.19 -27.91
N PHE A 162 -5.09 -0.95 -27.26
CA PHE A 162 -5.57 -2.25 -27.76
C PHE A 162 -7.09 -2.35 -27.79
N GLY A 163 -7.79 -1.55 -26.96
CA GLY A 163 -9.26 -1.48 -26.83
C GLY A 163 -9.83 -2.26 -25.64
N SER A 164 -8.98 -2.79 -24.75
CA SER A 164 -9.44 -3.50 -23.55
C SER A 164 -9.80 -2.54 -22.41
N PRO A 165 -10.96 -2.71 -21.76
CA PRO A 165 -11.31 -2.01 -20.53
C PRO A 165 -10.65 -2.62 -19.29
N ASN A 166 -10.11 -3.84 -19.40
CA ASN A 166 -9.74 -4.70 -18.29
C ASN A 166 -8.34 -4.39 -17.75
N THR A 167 -8.25 -3.32 -16.97
CA THR A 167 -7.03 -2.88 -16.31
C THR A 167 -7.16 -3.00 -14.79
N PHE A 168 -6.19 -3.65 -14.14
CA PHE A 168 -6.21 -3.95 -12.70
C PHE A 168 -4.88 -3.63 -12.04
N THR A 169 -4.93 -3.09 -10.83
CA THR A 169 -3.76 -3.00 -9.94
C THR A 169 -3.95 -3.89 -8.72
N HIS A 170 -2.96 -3.91 -7.83
CA HIS A 170 -3.10 -4.56 -6.53
C HIS A 170 -4.01 -3.78 -5.54
N ALA A 171 -4.77 -2.78 -6.00
CA ALA A 171 -5.57 -1.91 -5.14
C ALA A 171 -6.56 -2.70 -4.28
N SER A 172 -7.31 -3.64 -4.88
CA SER A 172 -8.29 -4.47 -4.15
C SER A 172 -7.65 -5.46 -3.15
N THR A 173 -6.34 -5.67 -3.21
CA THR A 173 -5.60 -6.50 -2.25
C THR A 173 -4.80 -5.68 -1.23
N CYS A 174 -4.89 -4.34 -1.26
CA CYS A 174 -4.09 -3.48 -0.41
C CYS A 174 -4.89 -2.25 0.09
N PRO A 175 -4.72 -1.00 -0.39
CA PRO A 175 -5.25 0.18 0.29
C PRO A 175 -6.61 0.67 -0.22
N ALA A 176 -7.28 -0.03 -1.13
CA ALA A 176 -8.47 0.50 -1.77
C ALA A 176 -9.59 0.86 -0.78
N GLY A 177 -9.75 0.10 0.30
CA GLY A 177 -10.81 0.32 1.27
C GLY A 177 -10.80 1.72 1.88
N LYS A 178 -9.64 2.23 2.31
CA LYS A 178 -9.51 3.61 2.80
C LYS A 178 -9.94 4.65 1.74
N ALA A 179 -9.39 4.53 0.54
CA ALA A 179 -9.66 5.45 -0.55
C ALA A 179 -11.14 5.39 -0.99
N ILE A 180 -11.75 4.20 -0.97
CA ILE A 180 -13.16 4.01 -1.31
C ILE A 180 -14.06 4.65 -0.25
N ALA A 181 -13.81 4.40 1.04
CA ALA A 181 -14.57 5.00 2.12
C ALA A 181 -14.52 6.54 2.06
N ALA A 182 -13.33 7.11 1.89
CA ALA A 182 -13.16 8.55 1.72
C ALA A 182 -13.87 9.09 0.47
N LYS A 183 -13.83 8.33 -0.64
CA LYS A 183 -14.51 8.72 -1.88
C LYS A 183 -16.04 8.68 -1.73
N VAL A 184 -16.58 7.68 -1.05
CA VAL A 184 -18.02 7.58 -0.76
C VAL A 184 -18.49 8.77 0.08
N MET A 185 -17.72 9.16 1.11
CA MET A 185 -18.12 10.21 2.04
C MET A 185 -17.85 11.63 1.52
N MET A 186 -16.74 11.85 0.81
CA MET A 186 -16.27 13.21 0.50
C MET A 186 -15.67 13.37 -0.91
N GLY A 187 -15.73 12.34 -1.75
CA GLY A 187 -15.24 12.39 -3.13
C GLY A 187 -13.72 12.43 -3.27
N GLY A 188 -12.97 12.36 -2.18
CA GLY A 188 -11.50 12.43 -2.17
C GLY A 188 -10.88 11.80 -0.92
N ASP A 189 -9.55 11.59 -0.94
CA ASP A 189 -8.80 10.99 0.17
C ASP A 189 -8.28 12.06 1.14
N LEU A 190 -8.13 11.70 2.42
CA LEU A 190 -7.51 12.49 3.46
C LEU A 190 -6.16 11.89 3.89
N ALA A 191 -5.25 12.77 4.29
CA ALA A 191 -4.00 12.41 4.96
C ALA A 191 -4.00 12.94 6.40
N MET A 192 -3.03 12.49 7.20
CA MET A 192 -2.87 12.84 8.61
C MET A 192 -1.72 13.82 8.79
N ASP A 193 -1.90 14.84 9.62
CA ASP A 193 -0.81 15.65 10.17
C ASP A 193 -0.34 15.02 11.49
N ILE A 194 0.45 13.96 11.37
CA ILE A 194 0.84 13.10 12.50
C ILE A 194 1.75 13.85 13.47
N ALA A 195 2.70 14.65 12.95
CA ALA A 195 3.73 15.32 13.76
C ALA A 195 3.19 16.30 14.79
N ASN A 196 1.98 16.81 14.60
CA ASN A 196 1.34 17.82 15.44
C ASN A 196 0.12 17.30 16.20
N THR A 197 -0.22 16.00 16.06
CA THR A 197 -1.32 15.41 16.83
C THR A 197 -0.97 15.29 18.31
N ARG A 198 -1.96 15.39 19.18
CA ARG A 198 -1.83 15.22 20.63
C ARG A 198 -2.43 13.90 21.14
N TYR A 199 -3.31 13.30 20.35
CA TYR A 199 -3.94 12.03 20.66
C TYR A 199 -4.17 11.23 19.39
N MET A 200 -3.76 9.97 19.36
CA MET A 200 -4.00 9.09 18.21
C MET A 200 -4.61 7.77 18.66
N VAL A 201 -5.73 7.40 18.02
CA VAL A 201 -6.33 6.07 18.14
C VAL A 201 -6.06 5.28 16.87
N SER A 202 -5.56 4.06 17.01
CA SER A 202 -5.24 3.17 15.88
C SER A 202 -5.96 1.84 16.00
N PHE A 203 -6.57 1.39 14.90
CA PHE A 203 -7.17 0.06 14.75
C PHE A 203 -6.33 -0.77 13.79
N GLY A 204 -5.45 -1.61 14.32
CA GLY A 204 -4.58 -2.51 13.56
C GLY A 204 -3.59 -1.82 12.60
N HIS A 205 -3.40 -0.50 12.68
CA HIS A 205 -2.49 0.25 11.83
C HIS A 205 -1.09 0.34 12.45
N ASN A 206 -0.20 -0.54 12.03
CA ASN A 206 1.17 -0.60 12.52
C ASN A 206 2.09 0.33 11.71
N LEU A 207 2.10 1.61 12.05
CA LEU A 207 2.89 2.66 11.38
C LEU A 207 4.40 2.39 11.43
N TYR A 208 4.94 1.77 12.49
CA TYR A 208 6.38 1.48 12.63
C TYR A 208 6.88 0.36 11.70
N GLU A 209 6.06 -0.65 11.44
CA GLU A 209 6.35 -1.67 10.41
C GLU A 209 5.72 -1.28 9.06
N GLY A 210 5.05 -0.13 9.03
CA GLY A 210 4.44 0.45 7.86
C GLY A 210 5.46 0.67 6.76
N ILE A 211 5.06 1.42 5.80
CA ILE A 211 5.83 1.49 4.57
C ILE A 211 6.51 2.84 4.45
N GLU A 212 5.96 3.88 5.08
CA GLU A 212 6.38 5.26 4.87
C GLU A 212 7.35 5.72 5.96
N VAL A 213 8.57 6.10 5.53
CA VAL A 213 9.62 6.53 6.45
C VAL A 213 9.26 7.88 7.08
N ALA A 214 8.60 8.77 6.33
CA ALA A 214 8.14 10.06 6.82
C ALA A 214 7.14 9.91 7.95
N ASP A 215 6.06 9.11 7.75
CA ASP A 215 5.03 8.87 8.77
C ASP A 215 5.62 8.31 10.07
N THR A 216 6.60 7.41 9.97
CA THR A 216 7.28 6.87 11.15
C THR A 216 8.04 7.95 11.91
N HIS A 217 8.70 8.86 11.21
CA HIS A 217 9.41 9.97 11.82
C HIS A 217 8.45 10.98 12.46
N GLU A 218 7.36 11.32 11.77
CA GLU A 218 6.32 12.21 12.30
C GLU A 218 5.68 11.62 13.55
N LEU A 219 5.43 10.31 13.58
CA LEU A 219 4.90 9.62 14.76
C LEU A 219 5.85 9.72 15.96
N MET A 220 7.15 9.49 15.74
CA MET A 220 8.16 9.67 16.80
C MET A 220 8.18 11.12 17.29
N THR A 221 8.10 12.08 16.38
CA THR A 221 8.04 13.52 16.73
C THR A 221 6.80 13.85 17.57
N ALA A 222 5.63 13.30 17.24
CA ALA A 222 4.43 13.48 18.04
C ALA A 222 4.58 12.89 19.46
N GLN A 223 5.15 11.69 19.58
CA GLN A 223 5.41 11.05 20.88
C GLN A 223 6.42 11.84 21.72
N GLU A 224 7.49 12.37 21.11
CA GLU A 224 8.46 13.24 21.79
C GLU A 224 7.81 14.54 22.31
N LYS A 225 6.77 15.03 21.64
CA LYS A 225 5.95 16.17 22.10
C LYS A 225 4.91 15.78 23.16
N GLY A 226 4.82 14.50 23.55
CA GLY A 226 3.89 14.00 24.56
C GLY A 226 2.51 13.58 24.03
N ALA A 227 2.38 13.32 22.73
CA ALA A 227 1.14 12.80 22.19
C ALA A 227 0.82 11.39 22.74
N LYS A 228 -0.41 11.17 23.18
CA LYS A 228 -0.88 9.88 23.66
C LYS A 228 -1.32 8.99 22.49
N MET A 229 -0.87 7.73 22.48
CA MET A 229 -1.18 6.72 21.47
C MET A 229 -1.98 5.56 22.08
N VAL A 230 -3.13 5.24 21.50
CA VAL A 230 -3.97 4.11 21.92
C VAL A 230 -4.11 3.14 20.74
N SER A 231 -3.84 1.87 20.98
CA SER A 231 -3.87 0.81 19.97
C SER A 231 -4.93 -0.24 20.27
N PHE A 232 -5.83 -0.46 19.31
CA PHE A 232 -6.71 -1.62 19.25
C PHE A 232 -6.18 -2.55 18.15
N ASP A 233 -5.56 -3.67 18.55
CA ASP A 233 -4.94 -4.62 17.62
C ASP A 233 -5.02 -6.03 18.25
N PRO A 234 -5.44 -7.08 17.53
CA PRO A 234 -5.45 -8.45 18.04
C PRO A 234 -4.07 -8.94 18.48
N ARG A 235 -3.00 -8.32 17.98
CA ARG A 235 -1.60 -8.63 18.31
C ARG A 235 -0.86 -7.44 18.88
N LEU A 236 0.14 -7.70 19.70
CA LEU A 236 1.11 -6.70 20.14
C LEU A 236 2.08 -6.39 18.99
N SER A 237 1.63 -5.57 18.05
CA SER A 237 2.46 -5.07 16.94
C SER A 237 3.54 -4.11 17.43
N VAL A 238 4.47 -3.71 16.55
CA VAL A 238 5.50 -2.72 16.94
C VAL A 238 4.85 -1.39 17.34
N PHE A 239 3.79 -0.95 16.64
CA PHE A 239 3.03 0.23 17.07
C PHE A 239 2.39 0.00 18.45
N SER A 240 1.69 -1.12 18.65
CA SER A 240 1.05 -1.46 19.92
C SER A 240 2.04 -1.53 21.09
N SER A 241 3.26 -2.03 20.83
CA SER A 241 4.31 -2.12 21.87
C SER A 241 4.93 -0.78 22.27
N LYS A 242 4.71 0.27 21.47
CA LYS A 242 5.19 1.64 21.69
C LYS A 242 4.07 2.61 22.03
N ALA A 243 2.83 2.18 21.93
CA ALA A 243 1.66 2.94 22.33
C ALA A 243 1.57 3.01 23.86
N ASP A 244 0.91 4.04 24.38
CA ASP A 244 0.64 4.18 25.83
C ASP A 244 -0.34 3.11 26.31
N GLU A 245 -1.26 2.69 25.43
CA GLU A 245 -2.23 1.63 25.71
C GLU A 245 -2.38 0.68 24.52
N TRP A 246 -2.44 -0.62 24.80
CA TRP A 246 -2.80 -1.65 23.86
C TRP A 246 -3.97 -2.50 24.36
N HIS A 247 -5.02 -2.55 23.56
CA HIS A 247 -6.20 -3.36 23.81
C HIS A 247 -6.31 -4.45 22.76
N ALA A 248 -6.23 -5.72 23.19
CA ALA A 248 -6.26 -6.89 22.31
C ALA A 248 -7.69 -7.15 21.81
N ILE A 249 -8.12 -6.36 20.82
CA ILE A 249 -9.46 -6.43 20.23
C ILE A 249 -9.70 -7.76 19.51
N LYS A 250 -10.91 -8.27 19.56
CA LYS A 250 -11.33 -9.46 18.81
C LYS A 250 -11.34 -9.13 17.30
N PRO A 251 -10.82 -9.99 16.41
CA PRO A 251 -10.93 -9.78 14.97
C PRO A 251 -12.37 -9.56 14.52
N GLY A 252 -12.63 -8.45 13.82
CA GLY A 252 -13.97 -7.98 13.43
C GLY A 252 -14.67 -7.09 14.47
N GLY A 253 -14.05 -6.86 15.64
CA GLY A 253 -14.60 -5.98 16.68
C GLY A 253 -14.38 -4.49 16.45
N ASP A 254 -13.62 -4.11 15.44
CA ASP A 254 -13.25 -2.71 15.17
C ASP A 254 -14.48 -1.84 14.92
N LEU A 255 -15.38 -2.26 14.03
CA LEU A 255 -16.60 -1.51 13.70
C LEU A 255 -17.53 -1.32 14.90
N PRO A 256 -17.87 -2.35 15.70
CA PRO A 256 -18.62 -2.15 16.94
C PRO A 256 -18.01 -1.13 17.90
N VAL A 257 -16.68 -1.15 18.12
CA VAL A 257 -16.01 -0.17 19.00
C VAL A 257 -16.12 1.24 18.42
N LEU A 258 -15.89 1.42 17.12
CA LEU A 258 -16.01 2.72 16.46
C LEU A 258 -17.44 3.27 16.51
N MET A 259 -18.47 2.42 16.34
CA MET A 259 -19.86 2.81 16.47
C MET A 259 -20.19 3.23 17.91
N ALA A 260 -19.67 2.52 18.92
CA ALA A 260 -19.84 2.89 20.31
C ALA A 260 -19.12 4.18 20.68
N MET A 261 -17.91 4.42 20.15
CA MET A 261 -17.25 5.72 20.30
C MET A 261 -18.07 6.85 19.69
N CYS A 262 -18.68 6.61 18.52
CA CYS A 262 -19.58 7.57 17.88
C CYS A 262 -20.84 7.85 18.73
N HIS A 263 -21.45 6.78 19.28
CA HIS A 263 -22.56 6.88 20.21
C HIS A 263 -22.22 7.76 21.43
N VAL A 264 -21.08 7.54 22.08
CA VAL A 264 -20.62 8.35 23.21
C VAL A 264 -20.42 9.81 22.81
N MET A 265 -19.75 10.07 21.68
CA MET A 265 -19.54 11.45 21.19
C MET A 265 -20.86 12.19 20.96
N ILE A 266 -21.86 11.54 20.37
CA ILE A 266 -23.16 12.16 20.08
C ILE A 266 -23.96 12.35 21.34
N THR A 267 -24.08 11.32 22.17
CA THR A 267 -24.91 11.34 23.39
C THR A 267 -24.40 12.35 24.42
N GLU A 268 -23.08 12.44 24.58
CA GLU A 268 -22.44 13.36 25.51
C GLU A 268 -22.11 14.74 24.88
N LYS A 269 -22.47 14.95 23.61
CA LYS A 269 -22.23 16.18 22.85
C LYS A 269 -20.75 16.58 22.80
N LEU A 270 -19.88 15.62 22.61
CA LEU A 270 -18.42 15.79 22.56
C LEU A 270 -17.90 16.10 21.13
N TYR A 271 -18.74 16.54 20.23
CA TYR A 271 -18.41 16.82 18.83
C TYR A 271 -18.46 18.31 18.49
N ASP A 272 -17.73 18.71 17.44
CA ASP A 272 -17.79 20.08 16.89
C ASP A 272 -19.11 20.30 16.15
N ALA A 273 -20.13 20.79 16.88
CA ALA A 273 -21.47 21.00 16.34
C ALA A 273 -21.46 21.99 15.16
N GLY A 274 -20.66 23.05 15.22
CA GLY A 274 -20.56 24.04 14.16
C GLY A 274 -19.95 23.47 12.87
N PHE A 275 -18.94 22.60 12.98
CA PHE A 275 -18.39 21.91 11.83
C PHE A 275 -19.37 20.91 11.22
N VAL A 276 -20.04 20.13 12.05
CA VAL A 276 -21.01 19.13 11.62
C VAL A 276 -22.17 19.80 10.86
N GLU A 277 -22.77 20.84 11.42
CA GLU A 277 -23.86 21.58 10.78
C GLU A 277 -23.48 22.21 9.43
N ARG A 278 -22.30 22.83 9.38
CA ARG A 278 -21.82 23.54 8.19
C ARG A 278 -21.36 22.63 7.06
N TYR A 279 -20.64 21.55 7.38
CA TYR A 279 -19.87 20.77 6.40
C TYR A 279 -20.33 19.33 6.21
N THR A 280 -21.39 18.88 6.90
CA THR A 280 -21.89 17.51 6.75
C THR A 280 -23.34 17.42 6.30
N THR A 281 -23.73 16.25 5.84
CA THR A 281 -25.12 15.82 5.63
C THR A 281 -25.32 14.43 6.24
N GLY A 282 -26.56 14.08 6.60
CA GLY A 282 -26.87 12.74 7.12
C GLY A 282 -26.54 12.53 8.60
N PHE A 283 -26.42 13.61 9.40
CA PHE A 283 -26.11 13.49 10.82
C PHE A 283 -27.25 12.82 11.63
N ASP A 284 -28.52 13.11 11.31
CA ASP A 284 -29.67 12.51 12.00
C ASP A 284 -29.71 10.99 11.74
N GLN A 285 -29.46 10.55 10.49
CA GLN A 285 -29.39 9.14 10.14
C GLN A 285 -28.22 8.45 10.85
N LEU A 286 -27.09 9.14 11.02
CA LEU A 286 -25.96 8.61 11.79
C LEU A 286 -26.34 8.46 13.26
N ALA A 287 -26.96 9.48 13.88
CA ALA A 287 -27.36 9.46 15.28
C ALA A 287 -28.34 8.32 15.57
N GLU A 288 -29.30 8.10 14.67
CA GLU A 288 -30.24 6.97 14.74
C GLU A 288 -29.49 5.64 14.60
N ALA A 289 -28.57 5.50 13.63
CA ALA A 289 -27.86 4.26 13.38
C ALA A 289 -26.94 3.81 14.53
N VAL A 290 -26.44 4.74 15.35
CA VAL A 290 -25.59 4.43 16.51
C VAL A 290 -26.33 4.51 17.84
N GLN A 291 -27.64 4.75 17.85
CA GLN A 291 -28.40 4.94 19.08
C GLN A 291 -28.28 3.75 20.05
N GLU A 292 -28.30 2.52 19.54
CA GLU A 292 -28.18 1.29 20.32
C GLU A 292 -26.74 0.76 20.43
N ALA A 293 -25.78 1.41 19.78
CA ALA A 293 -24.39 1.00 19.78
C ALA A 293 -23.66 1.46 21.04
N THR A 294 -24.14 1.06 22.23
CA THR A 294 -23.55 1.45 23.51
C THR A 294 -22.18 0.78 23.71
N PRO A 295 -21.33 1.32 24.60
CA PRO A 295 -20.06 0.66 24.98
C PRO A 295 -20.23 -0.78 25.45
N GLU A 296 -21.30 -1.09 26.18
CA GLU A 296 -21.63 -2.45 26.67
C GLU A 296 -22.05 -3.38 25.53
N TRP A 297 -22.73 -2.88 24.52
CA TRP A 297 -23.02 -3.64 23.30
C TRP A 297 -21.73 -3.97 22.56
N ALA A 298 -20.84 -3.00 22.38
CA ALA A 298 -19.56 -3.18 21.70
C ALA A 298 -18.63 -4.12 22.47
N GLN A 299 -18.61 -4.05 23.82
CA GLN A 299 -17.83 -4.98 24.65
C GLN A 299 -18.16 -6.44 24.36
N LYS A 300 -19.43 -6.79 24.18
CA LYS A 300 -19.87 -8.15 23.87
C LYS A 300 -19.35 -8.65 22.52
N LEU A 301 -19.19 -7.76 21.56
CA LEU A 301 -18.80 -8.11 20.19
C LEU A 301 -17.26 -8.06 19.99
N ALA A 302 -16.62 -7.09 20.63
CA ALA A 302 -15.22 -6.76 20.40
C ALA A 302 -14.26 -7.24 21.49
N ASP A 303 -14.79 -7.65 22.65
CA ASP A 303 -14.02 -8.06 23.82
C ASP A 303 -13.11 -6.93 24.36
N VAL A 304 -13.59 -5.68 24.22
CA VAL A 304 -12.98 -4.47 24.77
C VAL A 304 -13.89 -3.92 25.87
N PRO A 305 -13.38 -3.65 27.10
CA PRO A 305 -14.21 -3.15 28.20
C PRO A 305 -14.93 -1.85 27.89
N ALA A 306 -16.18 -1.72 28.28
CA ALA A 306 -17.05 -0.57 27.99
C ALA A 306 -16.49 0.75 28.57
N ASP A 307 -15.90 0.67 29.77
CA ASP A 307 -15.25 1.81 30.43
C ASP A 307 -14.01 2.30 29.65
N VAL A 308 -13.25 1.39 29.03
CA VAL A 308 -12.14 1.73 28.14
C VAL A 308 -12.65 2.50 26.92
N ILE A 309 -13.69 2.01 26.25
CA ILE A 309 -14.29 2.65 25.08
C ILE A 309 -14.73 4.06 25.43
N THR A 310 -15.46 4.22 26.53
CA THR A 310 -15.97 5.52 27.00
C THR A 310 -14.83 6.46 27.35
N ARG A 311 -13.85 6.01 28.12
CA ARG A 311 -12.70 6.82 28.57
C ARG A 311 -11.86 7.28 27.39
N VAL A 312 -11.46 6.37 26.50
CA VAL A 312 -10.66 6.70 25.30
C VAL A 312 -11.39 7.72 24.41
N THR A 313 -12.71 7.58 24.26
CA THR A 313 -13.52 8.54 23.49
C THR A 313 -13.50 9.94 24.11
N ARG A 314 -13.69 10.05 25.42
CA ARG A 314 -13.67 11.34 26.15
C ARG A 314 -12.28 11.98 26.11
N GLU A 315 -11.22 11.22 26.31
CA GLU A 315 -9.83 11.71 26.25
C GLU A 315 -9.50 12.24 24.84
N MET A 316 -9.87 11.48 23.81
CA MET A 316 -9.69 11.87 22.41
C MET A 316 -10.44 13.17 22.08
N ALA A 317 -11.71 13.26 22.49
CA ALA A 317 -12.55 14.46 22.27
C ALA A 317 -11.98 15.69 23.02
N ALA A 318 -11.43 15.51 24.21
CA ALA A 318 -10.78 16.60 24.96
C ALA A 318 -9.51 17.13 24.25
N CYS A 319 -8.89 16.38 23.36
CA CYS A 319 -7.74 16.81 22.57
C CYS A 319 -8.15 17.43 21.21
N ALA A 320 -9.47 17.45 20.87
CA ALA A 320 -9.93 18.04 19.60
C ALA A 320 -9.52 19.51 19.46
N PRO A 321 -9.18 19.99 18.27
CA PRO A 321 -9.13 19.27 16.99
C PRO A 321 -7.80 18.52 16.72
N HIS A 322 -6.85 18.49 17.69
CA HIS A 322 -5.53 17.91 17.56
C HIS A 322 -5.52 16.40 17.90
N ALA A 323 -6.55 15.68 17.51
CA ALA A 323 -6.68 14.25 17.72
C ALA A 323 -7.00 13.55 16.40
N ILE A 324 -6.48 12.33 16.20
CA ILE A 324 -6.64 11.55 14.98
C ILE A 324 -7.14 10.15 15.34
N VAL A 325 -8.22 9.70 14.71
CA VAL A 325 -8.50 8.28 14.55
C VAL A 325 -7.87 7.83 13.23
N SER A 326 -6.84 7.03 13.31
CA SER A 326 -6.05 6.64 12.14
C SER A 326 -6.90 5.84 11.13
N PRO A 327 -7.08 6.30 9.88
CA PRO A 327 -7.85 5.57 8.88
C PRO A 327 -7.16 4.29 8.43
N GLY A 328 -5.96 4.05 8.91
CA GLY A 328 -5.18 2.88 8.61
C GLY A 328 -4.78 2.79 7.14
N HIS A 329 -3.99 1.78 6.86
CA HIS A 329 -3.73 1.38 5.48
C HIS A 329 -4.42 0.04 5.22
N ARG A 330 -4.37 -0.86 6.21
CA ARG A 330 -4.87 -2.22 6.17
C ARG A 330 -5.31 -2.64 7.57
N ALA A 331 -6.48 -2.18 8.03
CA ALA A 331 -6.91 -2.42 9.40
C ALA A 331 -7.45 -3.85 9.61
N THR A 332 -8.58 -4.22 9.06
CA THR A 332 -9.20 -5.52 9.36
C THR A 332 -9.33 -6.45 8.18
N PHE A 333 -9.51 -5.96 6.97
CA PHE A 333 -9.81 -6.78 5.79
C PHE A 333 -10.93 -7.79 6.04
N SER A 334 -12.00 -7.32 6.64
CA SER A 334 -13.28 -8.02 6.76
C SER A 334 -14.25 -7.54 5.66
N GLN A 335 -15.38 -8.21 5.55
CA GLN A 335 -16.45 -7.76 4.65
C GLN A 335 -17.02 -6.39 5.05
N GLU A 336 -16.86 -5.98 6.30
CA GLU A 336 -17.29 -4.69 6.87
C GLU A 336 -16.22 -3.59 6.77
N GLU A 337 -15.13 -3.81 6.05
CA GLU A 337 -14.00 -2.87 5.97
C GLU A 337 -14.43 -1.44 5.61
N ILE A 338 -15.35 -1.27 4.68
CA ILE A 338 -15.78 0.06 4.24
C ILE A 338 -16.58 0.77 5.33
N ASP A 339 -17.48 0.07 6.00
CA ASP A 339 -18.27 0.64 7.09
C ASP A 339 -17.36 1.00 8.27
N MET A 340 -16.39 0.16 8.61
CA MET A 340 -15.38 0.44 9.62
C MET A 340 -14.59 1.70 9.27
N ARG A 341 -14.10 1.85 8.04
CA ARG A 341 -13.34 3.04 7.62
C ARG A 341 -14.18 4.29 7.53
N ARG A 342 -15.43 4.17 7.12
CA ARG A 342 -16.40 5.30 7.17
C ARG A 342 -16.60 5.77 8.61
N MET A 343 -16.74 4.85 9.59
CA MET A 343 -16.82 5.22 11.00
C MET A 343 -15.54 5.89 11.52
N ILE A 344 -14.35 5.45 11.08
CA ILE A 344 -13.09 6.14 11.39
C ILE A 344 -13.11 7.58 10.87
N PHE A 345 -13.51 7.80 9.61
CA PHE A 345 -13.65 9.16 9.07
C PHE A 345 -14.73 9.95 9.78
N THR A 346 -15.84 9.32 10.13
CA THR A 346 -16.93 9.95 10.90
C THR A 346 -16.42 10.48 12.24
N LEU A 347 -15.64 9.72 13.00
CA LEU A 347 -15.06 10.20 14.26
C LEU A 347 -14.13 11.39 14.05
N ASN A 348 -13.30 11.39 13.01
CA ASN A 348 -12.46 12.54 12.66
C ASN A 348 -13.32 13.77 12.28
N VAL A 349 -14.43 13.58 11.59
CA VAL A 349 -15.39 14.64 11.27
C VAL A 349 -16.05 15.20 12.54
N LEU A 350 -16.48 14.33 13.45
CA LEU A 350 -17.07 14.74 14.73
C LEU A 350 -16.08 15.50 15.62
N LEU A 351 -14.79 15.16 15.58
CA LEU A 351 -13.71 15.91 16.24
C LEU A 351 -13.49 17.32 15.64
N GLY A 352 -14.07 17.63 14.48
CA GLY A 352 -13.85 18.89 13.77
C GLY A 352 -12.40 19.07 13.30
N ASN A 353 -11.63 17.98 13.14
CA ASN A 353 -10.18 18.01 12.90
C ASN A 353 -9.78 18.16 11.42
N ILE A 354 -10.76 18.24 10.49
CA ILE A 354 -10.48 18.35 9.07
C ILE A 354 -9.91 19.72 8.72
N GLU A 355 -8.78 19.76 7.99
CA GLU A 355 -8.00 20.96 7.65
C GLU A 355 -7.55 21.76 8.90
N ARG A 356 -7.23 21.04 9.99
CA ARG A 356 -6.67 21.55 11.23
C ARG A 356 -5.30 20.95 11.50
N GLU A 357 -4.44 21.71 12.19
CA GLU A 357 -3.14 21.23 12.67
C GLU A 357 -3.31 20.03 13.61
N GLY A 358 -2.51 19.00 13.42
CA GLY A 358 -2.59 17.75 14.19
C GLY A 358 -3.85 16.92 13.91
N GLY A 359 -4.59 17.25 12.86
CA GLY A 359 -5.79 16.53 12.40
C GLY A 359 -5.60 15.91 11.00
N MET A 360 -6.65 15.98 10.21
CA MET A 360 -6.68 15.41 8.85
C MET A 360 -6.71 16.54 7.81
N TYR A 361 -6.12 16.30 6.64
CA TYR A 361 -6.16 17.28 5.54
C TYR A 361 -6.41 16.63 4.18
N GLN A 362 -6.99 17.40 3.24
CA GLN A 362 -7.13 16.99 1.85
C GLN A 362 -5.77 17.06 1.16
N LYS A 363 -5.30 15.93 0.61
CA LYS A 363 -4.03 15.88 -0.12
C LYS A 363 -4.05 16.85 -1.30
N LYS A 364 -3.06 17.71 -1.36
CA LYS A 364 -2.83 18.62 -2.48
C LYS A 364 -1.63 18.14 -3.29
N ALA A 365 -1.78 18.13 -4.61
CA ALA A 365 -0.70 17.82 -5.55
C ALA A 365 0.04 19.12 -5.91
N ALA A 366 1.31 19.02 -6.34
CA ALA A 366 2.07 20.19 -6.80
C ALA A 366 1.37 20.91 -7.96
N ALA A 367 0.76 20.16 -8.88
CA ALA A 367 -0.05 20.70 -9.95
C ALA A 367 -1.31 21.46 -9.46
N THR A 368 -1.84 21.14 -8.28
CA THR A 368 -2.98 21.84 -7.66
C THR A 368 -2.56 23.23 -7.17
N TYR A 369 -1.34 23.37 -6.65
CA TYR A 369 -0.80 24.66 -6.25
C TYR A 369 -0.72 25.65 -7.42
N ASN A 370 -0.45 25.16 -8.61
CA ASN A 370 -0.50 25.98 -9.82
C ASN A 370 -1.87 26.64 -10.04
N LYS A 371 -2.97 25.91 -9.77
CA LYS A 371 -4.34 26.45 -9.83
C LYS A 371 -4.62 27.45 -8.71
N LEU A 372 -4.16 27.19 -7.50
CA LEU A 372 -4.41 28.02 -6.32
C LEU A 372 -3.54 29.29 -6.35
N ALA A 373 -2.33 29.19 -6.85
CA ALA A 373 -1.35 30.27 -6.83
C ALA A 373 -1.19 30.99 -8.19
N GLY A 374 -1.96 30.61 -9.20
CA GLY A 374 -1.79 31.09 -10.56
C GLY A 374 -0.51 30.58 -11.21
N GLU A 375 -0.20 31.09 -12.43
CA GLU A 375 0.89 30.59 -13.29
C GLU A 375 2.30 30.69 -12.71
N LYS A 376 2.45 31.21 -11.49
CA LYS A 376 3.77 31.48 -10.87
C LYS A 376 4.37 30.30 -10.12
N VAL A 377 3.61 29.22 -9.87
CA VAL A 377 4.02 28.17 -8.93
C VAL A 377 4.68 26.98 -9.61
N ALA A 378 4.01 26.37 -10.54
CA ALA A 378 4.53 25.21 -11.26
C ALA A 378 3.79 25.00 -12.58
N PRO A 379 4.46 24.48 -13.60
CA PRO A 379 3.78 24.05 -14.82
C PRO A 379 2.84 22.87 -14.51
N VAL A 380 1.73 22.78 -15.23
CA VAL A 380 0.80 21.64 -15.13
C VAL A 380 1.43 20.46 -15.85
N LEU A 381 1.44 19.29 -15.21
CA LEU A 381 1.90 18.07 -15.86
C LEU A 381 0.97 17.69 -17.00
N ALA A 382 1.42 17.95 -18.23
CA ALA A 382 0.67 17.60 -19.43
C ALA A 382 0.73 16.09 -19.71
N LYS A 383 -0.28 15.60 -20.41
CA LYS A 383 -0.31 14.22 -20.90
C LYS A 383 0.21 14.21 -22.35
N PRO A 384 1.40 13.68 -22.62
CA PRO A 384 2.02 13.73 -23.93
C PRO A 384 1.48 12.67 -24.90
N ASP A 385 0.40 11.98 -24.56
CA ASP A 385 -0.11 10.86 -25.33
C ASP A 385 -1.16 11.29 -26.34
N ALA A 386 -1.25 10.57 -27.45
CA ALA A 386 -2.33 10.71 -28.39
C ALA A 386 -3.68 10.33 -27.74
N LYS A 387 -4.77 10.85 -28.29
CA LYS A 387 -6.11 10.52 -27.81
C LYS A 387 -6.39 9.03 -28.01
N LEU A 388 -6.43 8.30 -26.91
CA LEU A 388 -6.69 6.86 -26.90
C LEU A 388 -8.15 6.54 -27.22
N PRO A 389 -8.43 5.37 -27.85
CA PRO A 389 -9.79 4.92 -28.07
C PRO A 389 -10.50 4.67 -26.75
N LYS A 390 -11.83 4.86 -26.73
CA LYS A 390 -12.64 4.45 -25.61
C LYS A 390 -13.00 2.98 -25.77
N PRO A 391 -12.75 2.11 -24.77
CA PRO A 391 -13.23 0.74 -24.80
C PRO A 391 -14.75 0.69 -24.96
N THR A 392 -15.26 -0.25 -25.75
CA THR A 392 -16.70 -0.44 -25.99
C THR A 392 -17.35 -1.34 -24.95
N ALA A 393 -16.60 -2.29 -24.41
CA ALA A 393 -17.07 -3.17 -23.35
C ALA A 393 -16.83 -2.53 -21.97
N GLN A 394 -17.63 -2.92 -20.99
CA GLN A 394 -17.46 -2.57 -19.60
C GLN A 394 -16.38 -3.48 -18.97
N ARG A 395 -15.61 -2.96 -17.99
CA ARG A 395 -14.63 -3.77 -17.23
C ARG A 395 -15.35 -4.87 -16.46
N ILE A 396 -14.75 -6.06 -16.40
CA ILE A 396 -15.38 -7.28 -15.83
C ILE A 396 -15.88 -7.15 -14.39
N ASP A 397 -15.27 -6.34 -13.55
CA ASP A 397 -15.70 -6.15 -12.17
C ASP A 397 -16.91 -5.21 -12.01
N LEU A 398 -17.23 -4.41 -13.04
CA LEU A 398 -18.33 -3.45 -12.99
C LEU A 398 -19.71 -4.08 -13.27
N VAL A 399 -19.80 -5.42 -13.38
CA VAL A 399 -21.08 -6.14 -13.22
C VAL A 399 -21.68 -5.88 -11.82
N ALA A 400 -20.86 -5.55 -10.85
CA ALA A 400 -21.24 -4.99 -9.56
C ALA A 400 -21.00 -3.46 -9.58
N PRO A 401 -22.06 -2.65 -9.85
CA PRO A 401 -21.90 -1.22 -10.14
C PRO A 401 -21.31 -0.40 -8.99
N GLN A 402 -21.45 -0.86 -7.75
CA GLN A 402 -20.82 -0.23 -6.59
C GLN A 402 -19.27 -0.29 -6.64
N PHE A 403 -18.68 -1.18 -7.41
CA PHE A 403 -17.22 -1.23 -7.60
C PHE A 403 -16.66 -0.07 -8.43
N LYS A 404 -17.53 0.84 -8.92
CA LYS A 404 -17.12 2.11 -9.55
C LYS A 404 -16.28 3.00 -8.63
N TYR A 405 -16.38 2.84 -7.31
CA TYR A 405 -15.58 3.59 -6.35
C TYR A 405 -14.09 3.22 -6.37
N ILE A 406 -13.72 2.03 -6.84
CA ILE A 406 -12.33 1.74 -7.13
C ILE A 406 -11.87 2.66 -8.28
N ALA A 407 -10.73 3.32 -8.07
CA ALA A 407 -10.18 4.22 -9.07
C ALA A 407 -10.04 3.58 -10.45
N ALA A 408 -10.19 4.36 -11.50
CA ALA A 408 -9.93 3.90 -12.86
C ALA A 408 -8.55 3.24 -12.96
N GLY A 409 -8.49 2.02 -13.50
CA GLY A 409 -7.29 1.19 -13.51
C GLY A 409 -7.02 0.43 -12.21
N GLY A 410 -7.72 0.71 -11.10
CA GLY A 410 -7.63 -0.07 -9.85
C GLY A 410 -8.21 -1.46 -9.99
N GLY A 411 -9.51 -1.52 -10.24
CA GLY A 411 -10.31 -2.74 -10.43
C GLY A 411 -10.27 -3.74 -9.26
N VAL A 412 -11.22 -4.66 -9.27
CA VAL A 412 -11.28 -5.81 -8.36
C VAL A 412 -10.57 -6.99 -9.02
N VAL A 413 -9.30 -7.23 -8.66
CA VAL A 413 -8.46 -8.23 -9.32
C VAL A 413 -9.03 -9.66 -9.21
N GLN A 414 -9.79 -9.96 -8.17
CA GLN A 414 -10.47 -11.26 -8.00
C GLN A 414 -11.50 -11.54 -9.09
N SER A 415 -12.10 -10.50 -9.67
CA SER A 415 -13.05 -10.67 -10.79
C SER A 415 -12.42 -11.31 -12.02
N ILE A 416 -11.07 -11.33 -12.12
CA ILE A 416 -10.36 -12.06 -13.17
C ILE A 416 -10.60 -13.57 -13.00
N ILE A 417 -10.56 -14.08 -11.76
CA ILE A 417 -10.81 -15.50 -11.45
C ILE A 417 -12.23 -15.86 -11.91
N ASP A 418 -13.22 -15.07 -11.49
CA ASP A 418 -14.62 -15.30 -11.81
C ASP A 418 -14.86 -15.23 -13.34
N ALA A 419 -14.30 -14.25 -14.02
CA ALA A 419 -14.45 -14.07 -15.45
C ALA A 419 -13.82 -15.22 -16.27
N VAL A 420 -12.69 -15.76 -15.82
CA VAL A 420 -12.04 -16.88 -16.51
C VAL A 420 -12.76 -18.18 -16.23
N LEU A 421 -13.07 -18.50 -14.97
CA LEU A 421 -13.65 -19.78 -14.57
C LEU A 421 -15.12 -19.90 -15.00
N ASN A 422 -15.89 -18.81 -14.92
CA ASN A 422 -17.34 -18.78 -15.18
C ASN A 422 -17.69 -18.15 -16.53
N GLN A 423 -16.72 -17.58 -17.27
CA GLN A 423 -16.89 -16.87 -18.53
C GLN A 423 -17.91 -15.71 -18.47
N THR A 424 -18.01 -15.06 -17.32
CA THR A 424 -18.98 -13.99 -17.04
C THR A 424 -18.25 -12.69 -16.64
N PRO A 425 -18.62 -11.53 -17.17
CA PRO A 425 -19.70 -11.25 -18.14
C PRO A 425 -19.37 -11.62 -19.60
N TYR A 426 -18.13 -11.95 -19.87
CA TYR A 426 -17.62 -12.41 -21.16
C TYR A 426 -16.34 -13.23 -20.96
N PRO A 427 -15.96 -14.07 -21.94
CA PRO A 427 -14.74 -14.87 -21.85
C PRO A 427 -13.48 -14.02 -21.77
N VAL A 428 -12.61 -14.34 -20.81
CA VAL A 428 -11.23 -13.81 -20.68
C VAL A 428 -10.28 -14.96 -21.02
N LYS A 429 -9.35 -14.72 -21.95
CA LYS A 429 -8.42 -15.71 -22.48
C LYS A 429 -6.95 -15.28 -22.43
N GLY A 430 -6.66 -14.01 -22.15
CA GLY A 430 -5.30 -13.51 -22.02
C GLY A 430 -5.10 -12.71 -20.73
N TRP A 431 -3.94 -12.88 -20.10
CA TRP A 431 -3.53 -12.10 -18.92
C TRP A 431 -2.10 -11.59 -19.08
N ILE A 432 -1.95 -10.27 -19.16
CA ILE A 432 -0.65 -9.57 -19.25
C ILE A 432 -0.37 -8.92 -17.92
N MET A 433 0.74 -9.29 -17.27
CA MET A 433 1.16 -8.82 -15.96
C MET A 433 2.45 -8.00 -16.05
N SER A 434 2.51 -6.88 -15.32
CA SER A 434 3.72 -6.07 -15.13
C SER A 434 4.02 -5.89 -13.65
N ARG A 435 5.09 -6.52 -13.15
CA ARG A 435 5.49 -6.44 -11.73
C ARG A 435 4.33 -6.76 -10.76
N HIS A 436 3.47 -7.66 -11.14
CA HIS A 436 2.31 -8.08 -10.36
C HIS A 436 2.39 -9.56 -10.02
N ASN A 437 2.29 -9.86 -8.73
CA ASN A 437 2.38 -11.24 -8.21
C ASN A 437 1.08 -11.65 -7.50
N PRO A 438 -0.04 -11.84 -8.25
CA PRO A 438 -1.33 -12.20 -7.68
C PRO A 438 -1.31 -13.52 -6.90
N PHE A 439 -0.47 -14.50 -7.27
CA PHE A 439 -0.36 -15.75 -6.52
C PHE A 439 0.07 -15.55 -5.07
N GLN A 440 0.80 -14.46 -4.75
CA GLN A 440 1.21 -14.12 -3.39
C GLN A 440 0.30 -13.07 -2.72
N THR A 441 -0.53 -12.36 -3.48
CA THR A 441 -1.24 -11.18 -2.95
C THR A 441 -2.77 -11.30 -3.01
N VAL A 442 -3.30 -12.19 -3.85
CA VAL A 442 -4.73 -12.51 -3.96
C VAL A 442 -5.06 -13.71 -3.09
N THR A 443 -6.27 -13.78 -2.59
CA THR A 443 -6.77 -14.94 -1.82
C THR A 443 -7.15 -16.10 -2.73
N CYS A 444 -7.33 -17.27 -2.15
CA CYS A 444 -7.68 -18.51 -2.85
C CYS A 444 -6.71 -18.88 -3.99
N ARG A 445 -5.44 -19.11 -3.63
CA ARG A 445 -4.42 -19.56 -4.58
C ARG A 445 -4.85 -20.78 -5.43
N PRO A 446 -5.57 -21.80 -4.90
CA PRO A 446 -6.04 -22.92 -5.72
C PRO A 446 -6.86 -22.49 -6.93
N ASP A 447 -7.70 -21.49 -6.82
CA ASP A 447 -8.51 -21.00 -7.94
C ASP A 447 -7.68 -20.19 -8.95
N LEU A 448 -6.61 -19.51 -8.50
CA LEU A 448 -5.65 -18.88 -9.41
C LEU A 448 -4.92 -19.89 -10.28
N VAL A 449 -4.55 -21.05 -9.74
CA VAL A 449 -3.96 -22.15 -10.54
C VAL A 449 -4.93 -22.58 -11.63
N LYS A 450 -6.19 -22.89 -11.30
CA LYS A 450 -7.23 -23.24 -12.27
C LYS A 450 -7.46 -22.12 -13.30
N THR A 451 -7.39 -20.87 -12.86
CA THR A 451 -7.55 -19.69 -13.74
C THR A 451 -6.48 -19.65 -14.81
N VAL A 452 -5.21 -19.72 -14.45
CA VAL A 452 -4.14 -19.65 -15.44
C VAL A 452 -4.13 -20.86 -16.38
N GLU A 453 -4.57 -22.03 -15.94
CA GLU A 453 -4.70 -23.23 -16.78
C GLU A 453 -5.73 -23.08 -17.92
N GLN A 454 -6.76 -22.22 -17.74
CA GLN A 454 -7.79 -21.96 -18.74
C GLN A 454 -7.47 -20.80 -19.71
N LEU A 455 -6.34 -20.12 -19.51
CA LEU A 455 -5.93 -19.01 -20.37
C LEU A 455 -5.09 -19.49 -21.57
N ASP A 456 -5.32 -18.86 -22.73
CA ASP A 456 -4.56 -19.12 -23.96
C ASP A 456 -3.22 -18.37 -23.97
N LEU A 457 -3.12 -17.27 -23.18
CA LEU A 457 -1.94 -16.43 -23.07
C LEU A 457 -1.76 -15.88 -21.67
N VAL A 458 -0.60 -16.13 -21.09
CA VAL A 458 -0.13 -15.48 -19.85
C VAL A 458 1.26 -14.89 -20.08
N VAL A 459 1.42 -13.58 -19.89
CA VAL A 459 2.70 -12.87 -20.02
C VAL A 459 3.05 -12.21 -18.70
N SER A 460 4.28 -12.37 -18.26
CA SER A 460 4.82 -11.66 -17.09
C SER A 460 6.05 -10.84 -17.47
N CYS A 461 5.97 -9.54 -17.19
CA CYS A 461 7.11 -8.62 -17.24
C CYS A 461 7.56 -8.37 -15.79
N ASP A 462 8.73 -8.86 -15.41
CA ASP A 462 9.21 -8.80 -14.02
C ASP A 462 10.74 -8.77 -13.95
N VAL A 463 11.25 -8.38 -12.79
CA VAL A 463 12.69 -8.43 -12.47
C VAL A 463 13.11 -9.83 -12.03
N TYR A 464 12.24 -10.51 -11.29
CA TYR A 464 12.47 -11.86 -10.75
C TYR A 464 11.45 -12.86 -11.30
N LEU A 465 11.84 -14.12 -11.30
CA LEU A 465 10.90 -15.22 -11.49
C LEU A 465 10.01 -15.35 -10.25
N SER A 466 9.04 -14.44 -10.12
CA SER A 466 8.03 -14.47 -9.06
C SER A 466 7.13 -15.70 -9.19
N GLU A 467 6.33 -16.01 -8.18
CA GLU A 467 5.42 -17.14 -8.26
C GLU A 467 4.45 -17.00 -9.44
N SER A 468 3.89 -15.81 -9.66
CA SER A 468 3.02 -15.56 -10.81
C SER A 468 3.78 -15.65 -12.14
N ALA A 469 5.01 -15.16 -12.18
CA ALA A 469 5.87 -15.26 -13.36
C ALA A 469 6.15 -16.72 -13.74
N ALA A 470 6.27 -17.62 -12.76
CA ALA A 470 6.49 -19.04 -13.01
C ALA A 470 5.33 -19.73 -13.76
N TYR A 471 4.13 -19.17 -13.72
CA TYR A 471 2.96 -19.67 -14.46
C TYR A 471 2.76 -18.98 -15.81
N ALA A 472 3.65 -18.06 -16.22
CA ALA A 472 3.55 -17.38 -17.52
C ALA A 472 3.96 -18.27 -18.70
N ASP A 473 3.52 -17.90 -19.91
CA ASP A 473 3.98 -18.47 -21.17
C ASP A 473 5.23 -17.72 -21.69
N TYR A 474 5.30 -16.40 -21.41
CA TYR A 474 6.43 -15.54 -21.75
C TYR A 474 6.86 -14.71 -20.57
N LEU A 475 8.19 -14.65 -20.35
CA LEU A 475 8.83 -13.78 -19.39
C LEU A 475 9.56 -12.66 -20.11
N LEU A 476 9.28 -11.43 -19.75
CA LEU A 476 9.91 -10.22 -20.30
C LEU A 476 10.77 -9.59 -19.20
N PRO A 477 12.10 -9.48 -19.39
CA PRO A 477 13.01 -8.95 -18.38
C PRO A 477 12.85 -7.43 -18.26
N GLU A 478 12.45 -6.97 -17.06
CA GLU A 478 12.32 -5.55 -16.77
C GLU A 478 13.57 -5.01 -16.05
N CYS A 479 13.91 -3.76 -16.37
CA CYS A 479 14.87 -2.98 -15.61
C CYS A 479 14.43 -2.79 -14.16
N THR A 480 15.37 -2.81 -13.23
CA THR A 480 15.10 -2.32 -11.87
C THR A 480 14.90 -0.80 -11.89
N TYR A 481 14.42 -0.26 -10.77
CA TYR A 481 14.19 1.18 -10.65
C TYR A 481 15.47 2.04 -10.70
N LEU A 482 16.65 1.43 -10.59
CA LEU A 482 17.95 2.09 -10.70
C LEU A 482 18.52 2.09 -12.14
N GLU A 483 17.91 1.31 -13.03
CA GLU A 483 18.37 1.11 -14.40
C GLU A 483 17.51 1.87 -15.45
N ARG A 484 16.58 2.72 -15.02
CA ARG A 484 15.64 3.38 -15.94
C ARG A 484 15.25 4.80 -15.53
N ASP A 485 14.92 5.60 -16.52
CA ASP A 485 14.15 6.83 -16.36
C ASP A 485 12.64 6.53 -16.32
N GLU A 486 11.89 7.34 -15.58
CA GLU A 486 10.41 7.32 -15.56
C GLU A 486 9.84 8.74 -15.65
N GLU A 487 8.53 8.82 -15.79
CA GLU A 487 7.79 10.08 -15.79
C GLU A 487 8.03 10.89 -14.51
N VAL A 488 7.90 12.23 -14.64
CA VAL A 488 7.86 13.10 -13.46
C VAL A 488 6.67 12.71 -12.59
N SER A 489 6.94 12.50 -11.31
CA SER A 489 5.93 12.16 -10.31
C SER A 489 5.45 13.41 -9.59
N ASP A 490 4.14 13.61 -9.54
CA ASP A 490 3.50 14.58 -8.66
C ASP A 490 3.22 13.91 -7.30
N MET A 491 3.98 14.32 -6.28
CA MET A 491 3.90 13.79 -4.91
C MET A 491 2.94 14.66 -4.11
N SER A 492 1.73 14.15 -3.89
CA SER A 492 0.70 14.86 -3.14
C SER A 492 0.90 14.75 -1.63
N GLY A 493 0.65 15.84 -0.91
CA GLY A 493 0.80 15.89 0.54
C GLY A 493 0.47 17.27 1.11
N LEU A 494 0.87 17.51 2.35
CA LEU A 494 0.85 18.85 2.95
C LEU A 494 1.92 19.74 2.29
N ASN A 495 3.08 19.17 1.98
CA ASN A 495 4.15 19.79 1.19
C ASN A 495 4.25 19.06 -0.16
N PRO A 496 3.43 19.42 -1.15
CA PRO A 496 3.45 18.75 -2.44
C PRO A 496 4.75 19.01 -3.19
N ALA A 497 5.19 18.02 -3.97
CA ALA A 497 6.46 18.08 -4.67
C ALA A 497 6.41 17.42 -6.03
N TYR A 498 7.31 17.85 -6.93
CA TYR A 498 7.70 17.04 -8.08
C TYR A 498 8.91 16.19 -7.73
N ALA A 499 8.89 14.96 -8.19
CA ALA A 499 9.96 14.01 -7.97
C ALA A 499 10.30 13.27 -9.26
N LEU A 500 11.60 12.99 -9.45
CA LEU A 500 12.10 12.35 -10.66
C LEU A 500 12.80 11.03 -10.32
N ARG A 501 12.36 9.95 -10.96
CA ARG A 501 13.17 8.75 -11.08
C ARG A 501 14.03 8.86 -12.32
N GLN A 502 15.35 8.78 -12.14
CA GLN A 502 16.29 8.77 -13.23
C GLN A 502 17.19 7.54 -13.16
N GLN A 503 17.68 7.13 -14.30
CA GLN A 503 18.63 6.04 -14.43
C GLN A 503 19.91 6.36 -13.65
N VAL A 504 20.37 5.41 -12.86
CA VAL A 504 21.56 5.51 -12.00
C VAL A 504 22.71 4.66 -12.53
N VAL A 505 22.38 3.50 -13.08
CA VAL A 505 23.33 2.52 -13.68
C VAL A 505 22.75 2.00 -14.99
N GLU A 506 23.62 1.46 -15.84
CA GLU A 506 23.20 0.83 -17.08
C GLU A 506 22.41 -0.48 -16.82
N PRO A 507 21.40 -0.79 -17.65
CA PRO A 507 20.67 -2.06 -17.59
C PRO A 507 21.58 -3.27 -17.71
N ILE A 508 21.26 -4.34 -16.96
CA ILE A 508 22.00 -5.61 -17.02
C ILE A 508 21.32 -6.56 -18.00
N GLY A 509 22.14 -7.20 -18.84
CA GLY A 509 21.68 -8.15 -19.87
C GLY A 509 20.84 -7.48 -20.94
N ASP A 510 19.73 -8.11 -21.31
CA ASP A 510 18.78 -7.59 -22.30
C ASP A 510 17.54 -6.95 -21.62
N ALA A 511 17.63 -6.59 -20.32
CA ALA A 511 16.52 -5.94 -19.60
C ALA A 511 16.16 -4.59 -20.21
N ARG A 512 14.87 -4.29 -20.30
CA ARG A 512 14.34 -3.05 -20.84
C ARG A 512 13.43 -2.36 -19.82
N PRO A 513 13.32 -1.01 -19.83
CA PRO A 513 12.33 -0.32 -19.03
C PRO A 513 10.91 -0.65 -19.51
N SER A 514 9.97 -0.77 -18.59
CA SER A 514 8.59 -1.17 -18.92
C SER A 514 7.92 -0.24 -19.93
N TRP A 515 8.23 1.06 -19.92
CA TRP A 515 7.69 1.99 -20.92
C TRP A 515 8.10 1.62 -22.34
N GLN A 516 9.34 1.16 -22.55
CA GLN A 516 9.85 0.72 -23.84
C GLN A 516 9.23 -0.62 -24.25
N ILE A 517 9.15 -1.58 -23.29
CA ILE A 517 8.56 -2.91 -23.53
C ILE A 517 7.13 -2.77 -24.06
N TRP A 518 6.29 -1.98 -23.41
CA TRP A 518 4.89 -1.85 -23.79
C TRP A 518 4.69 -0.98 -25.04
N LYS A 519 5.58 0.00 -25.29
CA LYS A 519 5.60 0.75 -26.54
C LYS A 519 5.94 -0.15 -27.73
N GLU A 520 7.02 -0.92 -27.67
CA GLU A 520 7.46 -1.80 -28.74
C GLU A 520 6.46 -2.93 -29.01
N LEU A 521 5.83 -3.50 -27.98
CA LEU A 521 4.72 -4.44 -28.17
C LEU A 521 3.50 -3.75 -28.82
N GLY A 522 3.21 -2.52 -28.45
CA GLY A 522 2.16 -1.71 -29.09
C GLY A 522 2.46 -1.44 -30.58
N GLU A 523 3.69 -1.13 -30.91
CA GLU A 523 4.13 -0.98 -32.32
C GLU A 523 3.98 -2.28 -33.10
N GLN A 524 4.35 -3.42 -32.51
CA GLN A 524 4.18 -4.75 -33.11
C GLN A 524 2.69 -5.11 -33.34
N LEU A 525 1.79 -4.57 -32.51
CA LEU A 525 0.32 -4.71 -32.66
C LEU A 525 -0.29 -3.70 -33.65
N GLY A 526 0.52 -2.85 -34.32
CA GLY A 526 0.07 -1.79 -35.22
C GLY A 526 -0.54 -0.58 -34.51
N LEU A 527 -0.19 -0.35 -33.23
CA LEU A 527 -0.72 0.73 -32.38
C LEU A 527 0.26 1.89 -32.20
N GLY A 528 1.32 1.97 -33.04
CA GLY A 528 2.40 2.97 -32.93
C GLY A 528 1.92 4.42 -32.92
N GLN A 529 0.79 4.74 -33.56
CA GLN A 529 0.20 6.07 -33.56
C GLN A 529 -0.18 6.60 -32.17
N TYR A 530 -0.31 5.73 -31.18
CA TYR A 530 -0.64 6.10 -29.80
C TYR A 530 0.60 6.40 -28.95
N TYR A 531 1.81 6.29 -29.51
CA TYR A 531 3.08 6.50 -28.82
C TYR A 531 3.91 7.62 -29.52
N PRO A 532 3.48 8.89 -29.44
CA PRO A 532 4.09 9.98 -30.18
C PRO A 532 5.47 10.43 -29.67
N TRP A 533 5.92 9.91 -28.51
CA TRP A 533 7.18 10.20 -27.88
C TRP A 533 8.23 9.11 -28.14
N GLN A 534 9.49 9.52 -28.31
CA GLN A 534 10.59 8.61 -28.67
C GLN A 534 11.26 8.01 -27.44
N ASP A 535 11.52 8.82 -26.41
CA ASP A 535 12.19 8.43 -25.20
C ASP A 535 11.54 9.08 -23.96
N MET A 536 11.97 8.66 -22.78
CA MET A 536 11.40 9.13 -21.52
C MET A 536 11.79 10.56 -21.19
N GLN A 537 12.96 11.05 -21.63
CA GLN A 537 13.40 12.40 -21.35
C GLN A 537 12.57 13.43 -22.13
N VAL A 538 12.28 13.13 -23.39
CA VAL A 538 11.35 13.93 -24.20
C VAL A 538 9.95 13.95 -23.57
N ARG A 539 9.47 12.80 -23.08
CA ARG A 539 8.18 12.71 -22.38
C ARG A 539 8.15 13.53 -21.09
N GLN A 540 9.22 13.48 -20.29
CA GLN A 540 9.37 14.29 -19.07
C GLN A 540 9.33 15.79 -19.38
N LEU A 541 10.06 16.22 -20.39
CA LEU A 541 10.08 17.63 -20.80
C LEU A 541 8.71 18.10 -21.27
N TYR A 542 8.00 17.25 -22.01
CA TYR A 542 6.62 17.56 -22.42
C TYR A 542 5.69 17.68 -21.20
N GLN A 543 5.79 16.79 -20.21
CA GLN A 543 5.03 16.88 -18.97
C GLN A 543 5.26 18.20 -18.22
N LEU A 544 6.46 18.75 -18.31
CA LEU A 544 6.84 20.04 -17.74
C LEU A 544 6.57 21.23 -18.68
N ASN A 545 5.78 21.06 -19.75
CA ASN A 545 5.45 22.08 -20.74
C ASN A 545 6.68 22.74 -21.39
N GLY A 546 7.78 21.99 -21.55
CA GLY A 546 9.02 22.48 -22.10
C GLY A 546 9.90 23.29 -21.13
N ASP A 547 9.60 23.28 -19.83
CA ASP A 547 10.43 23.94 -18.82
C ASP A 547 11.77 23.22 -18.62
N HIS A 548 12.78 23.62 -19.40
CA HIS A 548 14.13 23.08 -19.33
C HIS A 548 14.82 23.37 -17.98
N ALA A 549 14.51 24.50 -17.34
CA ALA A 549 15.13 24.86 -16.06
C ALA A 549 14.65 23.95 -14.94
N LEU A 550 13.34 23.72 -14.85
CA LEU A 550 12.75 22.78 -13.88
C LEU A 550 13.19 21.34 -14.17
N SER A 551 13.27 20.93 -15.43
CA SER A 551 13.79 19.61 -15.81
C SER A 551 15.24 19.43 -15.35
N ALA A 552 16.11 20.41 -15.55
CA ALA A 552 17.51 20.38 -15.11
C ALA A 552 17.61 20.35 -13.58
N GLU A 553 16.80 21.15 -12.88
CA GLU A 553 16.73 21.12 -11.41
C GLU A 553 16.32 19.75 -10.86
N LEU A 554 15.27 19.15 -11.43
CA LEU A 554 14.81 17.81 -11.03
C LEU A 554 15.87 16.73 -11.31
N ARG A 555 16.62 16.83 -12.40
CA ARG A 555 17.74 15.92 -12.68
C ARG A 555 18.87 16.09 -11.67
N GLN A 556 19.15 17.31 -11.25
CA GLN A 556 20.22 17.58 -10.29
C GLN A 556 19.83 17.21 -8.86
N LYS A 557 18.61 17.57 -8.44
CA LYS A 557 18.14 17.41 -7.05
C LYS A 557 17.26 16.18 -6.83
N GLY A 558 16.63 15.65 -7.88
CA GLY A 558 15.68 14.51 -7.83
C GLY A 558 14.33 14.85 -7.24
N TYR A 559 14.20 16.00 -6.57
CA TYR A 559 13.03 16.37 -5.78
C TYR A 559 12.92 17.89 -5.65
N ARG A 560 11.71 18.43 -5.82
CA ARG A 560 11.42 19.83 -5.58
C ARG A 560 10.08 20.00 -4.91
N GLU A 561 10.07 20.57 -3.71
CA GLU A 561 8.88 20.98 -2.97
C GLU A 561 8.39 22.36 -3.41
N TRP A 562 7.07 22.54 -3.43
CA TRP A 562 6.42 23.85 -3.55
C TRP A 562 6.03 24.43 -2.19
N GLY A 563 6.31 23.77 -1.19
CA GLY A 563 6.31 23.72 0.24
C GLY A 563 5.95 24.95 1.03
N VAL A 564 4.79 25.59 0.80
CA VAL A 564 4.10 26.25 1.91
C VAL A 564 2.90 25.38 2.26
N PRO A 565 2.87 24.73 3.43
CA PRO A 565 1.72 23.96 3.88
C PRO A 565 0.46 24.80 3.89
N LEU A 566 -0.64 24.25 3.37
CA LEU A 566 -1.94 24.91 3.38
C LEU A 566 -2.97 24.05 4.13
N LEU A 567 -3.33 24.50 5.31
CA LEU A 567 -4.46 24.00 6.10
C LEU A 567 -5.55 25.09 6.08
N LEU A 568 -6.67 24.81 5.42
CA LEU A 568 -7.69 25.84 5.12
C LEU A 568 -8.42 26.39 6.36
N ARG A 569 -8.39 25.69 7.48
CA ARG A 569 -8.99 26.12 8.75
C ARG A 569 -7.96 26.61 9.78
N GLU A 570 -6.70 26.80 9.37
CA GLU A 570 -5.64 27.38 10.19
C GLU A 570 -5.27 28.77 9.65
N PRO A 571 -5.68 29.86 10.34
CA PRO A 571 -5.49 31.23 9.86
C PRO A 571 -4.03 31.59 9.58
N GLU A 572 -3.09 31.07 10.38
CA GLU A 572 -1.66 31.30 10.19
C GLU A 572 -1.14 30.60 8.92
N SER A 573 -1.53 29.35 8.70
CA SER A 573 -1.18 28.59 7.50
C SER A 573 -1.66 29.32 6.24
N VAL A 574 -2.89 29.82 6.26
CA VAL A 574 -3.46 30.57 5.13
C VAL A 574 -2.78 31.91 4.93
N ARG A 575 -2.42 32.64 5.99
CA ARG A 575 -1.67 33.89 5.89
C ARG A 575 -0.31 33.67 5.25
N GLN A 576 0.45 32.67 5.70
CA GLN A 576 1.76 32.32 5.12
C GLN A 576 1.64 31.91 3.67
N PHE A 577 0.64 31.11 3.34
CA PHE A 577 0.38 30.69 1.97
C PHE A 577 0.03 31.87 1.07
N THR A 578 -0.87 32.77 1.51
CA THR A 578 -1.33 33.96 0.75
C THR A 578 -0.23 35.01 0.60
N ALA A 579 0.67 35.12 1.59
CA ALA A 579 1.83 35.98 1.50
C ALA A 579 2.79 35.55 0.39
N GLN A 580 2.98 34.25 0.20
CA GLN A 580 3.82 33.72 -0.89
C GLN A 580 3.07 33.68 -2.23
N TYR A 581 1.76 33.46 -2.22
CA TYR A 581 0.91 33.31 -3.41
C TYR A 581 -0.31 34.24 -3.34
N PRO A 582 -0.13 35.56 -3.55
CA PRO A 582 -1.22 36.54 -3.42
C PRO A 582 -2.40 36.23 -4.35
N GLY A 583 -3.62 36.23 -3.79
CA GLY A 583 -4.85 35.96 -4.52
C GLY A 583 -5.16 34.47 -4.76
N ALA A 584 -4.30 33.56 -4.27
CA ALA A 584 -4.50 32.12 -4.46
C ALA A 584 -5.65 31.53 -3.61
N VAL A 585 -5.96 32.18 -2.48
CA VAL A 585 -7.04 31.77 -1.56
C VAL A 585 -7.92 32.99 -1.31
N ALA A 586 -9.22 32.88 -1.53
CA ALA A 586 -10.16 33.94 -1.19
C ALA A 586 -10.36 33.96 0.34
N VAL A 587 -10.39 35.13 0.93
CA VAL A 587 -10.56 35.39 2.36
C VAL A 587 -11.90 36.05 2.54
N ASP A 588 -12.72 35.57 3.46
CA ASP A 588 -13.95 36.22 3.83
C ASP A 588 -13.67 37.56 4.55
N ASN A 589 -14.65 38.48 4.58
CA ASN A 589 -14.50 39.80 5.16
C ASN A 589 -14.17 39.80 6.65
N ASP A 590 -14.42 38.68 7.34
CA ASP A 590 -14.08 38.46 8.77
C ASP A 590 -12.75 37.72 8.97
N GLY A 591 -12.02 37.41 7.89
CA GLY A 591 -10.78 36.65 7.94
C GLY A 591 -10.98 35.14 8.08
N THR A 592 -12.19 34.63 7.97
CA THR A 592 -12.46 33.19 7.97
C THR A 592 -12.30 32.60 6.57
N TYR A 593 -11.85 31.36 6.51
CA TYR A 593 -11.59 30.64 5.26
C TYR A 593 -12.57 29.48 5.05
N GLY A 594 -13.62 29.46 5.85
CA GLY A 594 -14.55 28.34 5.94
C GLY A 594 -15.35 28.04 4.66
N GLU A 595 -15.64 29.05 3.85
CA GLU A 595 -16.36 28.88 2.58
C GLU A 595 -15.57 28.15 1.51
N GLN A 596 -14.25 28.00 1.69
CA GLN A 596 -13.38 27.34 0.73
C GLN A 596 -13.24 25.84 0.98
N LEU A 597 -13.69 25.33 2.12
CA LEU A 597 -13.69 23.91 2.40
C LEU A 597 -14.84 23.24 1.63
N ARG A 598 -14.50 22.66 0.50
CA ARG A 598 -15.42 21.94 -0.39
C ARG A 598 -14.98 20.51 -0.59
N PHE A 599 -15.96 19.64 -0.74
CA PHE A 599 -15.77 18.22 -1.00
C PHE A 599 -16.30 17.86 -2.39
N LYS A 600 -15.76 16.80 -2.99
CA LYS A 600 -16.15 16.31 -4.33
C LYS A 600 -17.29 15.28 -4.26
N SER A 601 -17.99 15.21 -3.14
CA SER A 601 -19.22 14.44 -2.96
C SER A 601 -20.37 15.05 -3.77
N PRO A 602 -21.44 14.32 -4.04
CA PRO A 602 -22.63 14.85 -4.70
C PRO A 602 -23.23 16.10 -4.04
N SER A 603 -23.26 16.13 -2.71
CA SER A 603 -23.76 17.28 -1.93
C SER A 603 -22.77 18.45 -1.81
N GLY A 604 -21.50 18.27 -2.19
CA GLY A 604 -20.42 19.24 -1.91
C GLY A 604 -19.99 19.28 -0.44
N LYS A 605 -20.58 18.45 0.43
CA LYS A 605 -20.31 18.31 1.86
C LYS A 605 -19.79 16.89 2.17
N ILE A 606 -19.45 16.62 3.41
CA ILE A 606 -19.14 15.27 3.89
C ILE A 606 -20.45 14.51 4.11
N GLU A 607 -20.64 13.41 3.42
CA GLU A 607 -21.84 12.57 3.48
C GLU A 607 -21.68 11.48 4.54
N LEU A 608 -22.26 11.69 5.72
CA LEU A 608 -22.33 10.69 6.78
C LEU A 608 -23.27 9.55 6.41
N TYR A 609 -24.35 9.88 5.69
CA TYR A 609 -25.22 8.96 4.95
C TYR A 609 -24.99 9.18 3.45
N SER A 610 -24.79 8.11 2.69
CA SER A 610 -24.60 8.16 1.23
C SER A 610 -25.82 7.61 0.49
N GLU A 611 -26.63 8.50 -0.07
CA GLU A 611 -27.79 8.13 -0.87
C GLU A 611 -27.40 7.38 -2.15
N GLU A 612 -26.27 7.76 -2.75
CA GLU A 612 -25.73 7.06 -3.92
C GLU A 612 -25.36 5.61 -3.60
N LEU A 613 -24.69 5.36 -2.48
CA LEU A 613 -24.34 3.99 -2.09
C LEU A 613 -25.57 3.19 -1.68
N GLU A 614 -26.56 3.81 -1.02
CA GLU A 614 -27.82 3.17 -0.69
C GLU A 614 -28.58 2.72 -1.95
N THR A 615 -28.56 3.55 -3.00
CA THR A 615 -29.16 3.22 -4.31
C THR A 615 -28.44 2.07 -5.00
N LEU A 616 -27.09 2.06 -4.96
CA LEU A 616 -26.27 1.02 -5.62
C LEU A 616 -26.27 -0.31 -4.87
N LEU A 617 -26.35 -0.25 -3.56
CA LEU A 617 -26.31 -1.40 -2.68
C LEU A 617 -27.20 -1.11 -1.44
N PRO A 618 -28.48 -1.47 -1.50
CA PRO A 618 -29.44 -1.18 -0.42
C PRO A 618 -28.96 -1.69 0.95
N GLY A 619 -29.11 -0.85 1.97
CA GLY A 619 -28.68 -1.11 3.33
C GLY A 619 -27.23 -0.72 3.64
N TYR A 620 -26.47 -0.15 2.66
CA TYR A 620 -25.09 0.32 2.85
C TYR A 620 -24.93 1.84 2.85
N GLY A 621 -26.02 2.61 2.72
CA GLY A 621 -25.97 4.05 2.80
C GLY A 621 -25.41 4.59 4.11
N ILE A 622 -25.66 3.90 5.22
CA ILE A 622 -25.11 4.17 6.55
C ILE A 622 -24.28 2.98 7.07
N PRO A 623 -23.14 3.20 7.76
CA PRO A 623 -22.38 2.11 8.39
C PRO A 623 -23.21 1.34 9.41
N ARG A 624 -23.15 0.00 9.34
CA ARG A 624 -23.83 -0.91 10.27
C ARG A 624 -22.97 -2.14 10.52
N ALA A 625 -22.91 -2.61 11.77
CA ALA A 625 -22.33 -3.90 12.11
C ALA A 625 -23.27 -5.04 11.68
N ARG A 626 -22.83 -5.84 10.71
CA ARG A 626 -23.59 -6.98 10.16
C ARG A 626 -23.13 -8.30 10.72
N ASN A 627 -22.05 -8.28 11.52
CA ASN A 627 -21.51 -9.45 12.23
C ASN A 627 -21.23 -10.64 11.30
N PHE A 628 -20.57 -10.42 10.17
CA PHE A 628 -20.16 -11.49 9.28
C PHE A 628 -19.29 -12.50 10.03
N ALA A 629 -19.65 -13.77 9.96
CA ALA A 629 -18.89 -14.84 10.57
C ALA A 629 -17.50 -14.98 9.89
N LEU A 630 -16.44 -14.76 10.65
CA LEU A 630 -15.07 -14.86 10.17
C LEU A 630 -14.44 -16.24 10.39
N LYS A 631 -15.09 -17.09 11.21
CA LYS A 631 -14.66 -18.45 11.54
C LYS A 631 -15.84 -19.28 12.05
N ALA A 632 -15.72 -20.61 12.02
CA ALA A 632 -16.61 -21.52 12.73
C ALA A 632 -16.25 -21.57 14.23
N ASP A 633 -17.14 -22.11 15.07
CA ASP A 633 -16.97 -22.12 16.53
C ASP A 633 -15.73 -22.92 17.00
N ASN A 634 -15.39 -24.01 16.31
CA ASN A 634 -14.23 -24.85 16.61
C ASN A 634 -12.91 -24.40 15.97
N GLU A 635 -12.90 -23.29 15.26
CA GLU A 635 -11.74 -22.73 14.60
C GLU A 635 -11.14 -21.57 15.39
N LEU A 636 -9.87 -21.27 15.10
CA LEU A 636 -9.16 -20.05 15.53
C LEU A 636 -9.21 -19.02 14.41
N TYR A 637 -9.25 -17.73 14.75
CA TYR A 637 -9.06 -16.67 13.79
C TYR A 637 -7.66 -16.77 13.18
N PHE A 638 -7.57 -16.73 11.87
CA PHE A 638 -6.33 -16.61 11.12
C PHE A 638 -6.26 -15.23 10.53
N ILE A 639 -5.32 -14.43 11.00
CA ILE A 639 -5.07 -13.07 10.53
C ILE A 639 -3.64 -12.95 10.01
N GLN A 640 -3.42 -12.00 9.13
CA GLN A 640 -2.11 -11.76 8.56
C GLN A 640 -1.75 -10.27 8.56
N GLY A 641 -0.46 -9.98 8.47
CA GLY A 641 0.05 -8.62 8.42
C GLY A 641 1.34 -8.48 7.64
N LYS A 642 1.80 -7.25 7.52
CA LYS A 642 3.09 -6.92 6.93
C LYS A 642 4.20 -6.98 7.96
N VAL A 643 5.41 -7.24 7.49
CA VAL A 643 6.65 -7.07 8.23
C VAL A 643 7.45 -5.89 7.66
N ALA A 644 8.22 -5.21 8.51
CA ALA A 644 9.03 -4.06 8.09
C ALA A 644 10.05 -4.40 6.99
N VAL A 645 10.60 -5.60 7.02
CA VAL A 645 11.66 -6.07 6.11
C VAL A 645 11.14 -6.31 4.71
N HIS A 646 9.90 -6.83 4.55
CA HIS A 646 9.38 -7.22 3.24
C HIS A 646 8.17 -6.37 2.78
N THR A 647 8.02 -6.29 1.46
CA THR A 647 6.86 -5.74 0.79
C THR A 647 6.09 -6.88 0.14
N ASN A 648 5.17 -7.50 0.85
CA ASN A 648 4.25 -8.59 0.43
C ASN A 648 4.86 -9.43 -0.73
N GLY A 649 4.60 -10.35 -1.34
CA GLY A 649 5.22 -11.16 -2.37
C GLY A 649 6.15 -10.50 -3.43
N ALA A 650 6.79 -9.36 -3.11
CA ALA A 650 7.66 -8.62 -4.02
C ALA A 650 9.14 -8.62 -3.62
N THR A 651 9.47 -8.55 -2.34
CA THR A 651 10.86 -8.38 -1.87
C THR A 651 11.45 -9.63 -1.22
N GLN A 652 10.70 -10.70 -1.12
CA GLN A 652 11.19 -12.01 -0.65
C GLN A 652 12.26 -12.60 -1.58
N TYR A 653 12.31 -12.12 -2.81
CA TYR A 653 13.32 -12.51 -3.80
C TYR A 653 14.64 -11.75 -3.63
N VAL A 654 14.69 -10.68 -2.84
CA VAL A 654 15.89 -9.87 -2.59
C VAL A 654 16.74 -10.57 -1.53
N PRO A 655 18.00 -10.99 -1.85
CA PRO A 655 18.80 -11.81 -0.95
C PRO A 655 19.00 -11.22 0.43
N LEU A 656 19.45 -9.96 0.53
CA LEU A 656 19.69 -9.30 1.82
C LEU A 656 18.42 -9.23 2.71
N LEU A 657 17.23 -9.04 2.12
CA LEU A 657 16.00 -9.01 2.88
C LEU A 657 15.53 -10.41 3.26
N SER A 658 15.76 -11.39 2.38
CA SER A 658 15.46 -12.79 2.65
C SER A 658 16.33 -13.36 3.78
N GLU A 659 17.58 -12.91 3.93
CA GLU A 659 18.46 -13.26 5.06
C GLU A 659 17.97 -12.63 6.37
N LEU A 660 17.50 -11.37 6.34
CA LEU A 660 17.01 -10.68 7.52
C LEU A 660 15.72 -11.31 8.06
N MET A 661 14.86 -11.81 7.18
CA MET A 661 13.63 -12.50 7.55
C MET A 661 13.27 -13.54 6.49
N TRP A 662 13.47 -14.79 6.85
CA TRP A 662 13.36 -15.95 5.95
C TRP A 662 12.14 -16.84 6.23
N ASP A 663 11.42 -16.65 7.36
CA ASP A 663 10.28 -17.47 7.76
C ASP A 663 9.19 -16.57 8.40
N ASN A 664 7.94 -17.00 8.30
CA ASN A 664 6.78 -16.36 8.93
C ASN A 664 6.13 -17.27 9.97
N ALA A 665 6.90 -17.70 10.97
CA ALA A 665 6.38 -18.55 12.04
C ALA A 665 5.04 -18.05 12.60
N VAL A 666 4.12 -18.97 12.88
CA VAL A 666 2.75 -18.68 13.34
C VAL A 666 2.76 -18.28 14.80
N TRP A 667 2.26 -17.07 15.09
CA TRP A 667 2.10 -16.62 16.47
C TRP A 667 0.92 -17.34 17.11
N ILE A 668 1.18 -17.99 18.24
CA ILE A 668 0.21 -18.78 19.01
C ILE A 668 0.29 -18.34 20.47
N HIS A 669 -0.87 -18.04 21.08
CA HIS A 669 -0.92 -17.67 22.48
C HIS A 669 -0.49 -18.86 23.38
N PRO A 670 0.24 -18.64 24.51
CA PRO A 670 0.69 -19.71 25.41
C PRO A 670 -0.44 -20.63 25.91
N LYS A 671 -1.63 -20.10 26.20
CA LYS A 671 -2.81 -20.88 26.59
C LYS A 671 -3.18 -21.87 25.48
N THR A 672 -3.37 -21.41 24.27
CA THR A 672 -3.75 -22.24 23.11
C THR A 672 -2.66 -23.25 22.73
N ALA A 673 -1.41 -22.83 22.82
CA ALA A 673 -0.26 -23.72 22.61
C ALA A 673 -0.21 -24.85 23.65
N GLY A 674 -0.42 -24.52 24.93
CA GLY A 674 -0.47 -25.50 26.04
C GLY A 674 -1.59 -26.50 25.88
N GLU A 675 -2.81 -26.05 25.53
CA GLU A 675 -3.98 -26.92 25.29
C GLU A 675 -3.74 -27.93 24.15
N LYS A 676 -2.88 -27.57 23.18
CA LYS A 676 -2.56 -28.40 22.00
C LYS A 676 -1.18 -29.08 22.07
N GLY A 677 -0.45 -28.94 23.17
CA GLY A 677 0.87 -29.53 23.37
C GLY A 677 1.93 -28.99 22.40
N ILE A 678 1.81 -27.72 21.97
CA ILE A 678 2.69 -27.07 20.99
C ILE A 678 3.71 -26.18 21.72
N LYS A 679 4.97 -26.23 21.26
CA LYS A 679 6.08 -25.37 21.72
C LYS A 679 6.61 -24.52 20.56
N SER A 680 7.28 -23.43 20.88
CA SER A 680 8.00 -22.63 19.85
C SER A 680 9.02 -23.51 19.11
N GLY A 681 9.02 -23.40 17.78
CA GLY A 681 9.85 -24.19 16.88
C GLY A 681 9.21 -25.50 16.41
N ASP A 682 8.13 -25.97 17.04
CA ASP A 682 7.42 -27.15 16.57
C ASP A 682 6.85 -26.96 15.17
N ASP A 683 6.83 -28.04 14.40
CA ASP A 683 6.08 -28.10 13.15
C ASP A 683 4.58 -28.20 13.46
N ILE A 684 3.79 -27.42 12.76
CA ILE A 684 2.34 -27.37 12.92
C ILE A 684 1.64 -27.39 11.57
N TRP A 685 0.40 -27.84 11.59
CA TRP A 685 -0.53 -27.74 10.48
C TRP A 685 -1.62 -26.74 10.76
N LEU A 686 -1.90 -25.88 9.78
CA LEU A 686 -3.11 -25.08 9.68
C LEU A 686 -3.97 -25.62 8.54
N GLU A 687 -5.28 -25.75 8.77
CA GLU A 687 -6.19 -26.36 7.80
C GLU A 687 -7.59 -25.76 7.89
N ASN A 688 -8.22 -25.56 6.76
CA ASN A 688 -9.64 -25.20 6.60
C ASN A 688 -10.18 -25.70 5.24
N ALA A 689 -11.40 -25.29 4.88
CA ALA A 689 -12.03 -25.70 3.61
C ALA A 689 -11.26 -25.23 2.36
N THR A 690 -10.48 -24.15 2.44
CA THR A 690 -9.70 -23.63 1.30
C THR A 690 -8.43 -24.46 1.06
N GLY A 691 -7.79 -24.96 2.13
CA GLY A 691 -6.59 -25.77 2.01
C GLY A 691 -5.86 -26.01 3.31
N LYS A 692 -4.58 -26.37 3.17
CA LYS A 692 -3.72 -26.81 4.27
C LYS A 692 -2.29 -26.31 4.09
N GLU A 693 -1.70 -25.81 5.16
CA GLU A 693 -0.31 -25.34 5.19
C GLU A 693 0.43 -25.85 6.41
N LYS A 694 1.74 -26.15 6.20
CA LYS A 694 2.66 -26.54 7.27
C LYS A 694 3.60 -25.38 7.56
N GLY A 695 3.81 -25.06 8.83
CA GLY A 695 4.71 -23.99 9.27
C GLY A 695 5.30 -24.25 10.64
N LYS A 696 6.08 -23.27 11.14
CA LYS A 696 6.69 -23.29 12.47
C LYS A 696 5.81 -22.51 13.47
N ALA A 697 5.76 -22.98 14.70
CA ALA A 697 5.07 -22.30 15.80
C ALA A 697 6.00 -21.24 16.45
N LEU A 698 5.44 -20.07 16.79
CA LEU A 698 6.02 -19.07 17.68
C LEU A 698 5.05 -18.82 18.83
N VAL A 699 5.35 -19.40 19.99
CA VAL A 699 4.51 -19.21 21.19
C VAL A 699 4.83 -17.86 21.82
N THR A 700 3.83 -16.98 21.89
CA THR A 700 3.99 -15.60 22.40
C THR A 700 2.69 -15.09 23.03
N ALA A 701 2.82 -14.37 24.15
CA ALA A 701 1.69 -13.66 24.77
C ALA A 701 1.26 -12.39 23.99
N GLY A 702 1.97 -12.05 22.93
CA GLY A 702 1.66 -10.89 22.07
C GLY A 702 0.55 -11.15 21.05
N ILE A 703 -0.29 -12.15 21.24
CA ILE A 703 -1.46 -12.45 20.42
C ILE A 703 -2.62 -12.90 21.31
N ARG A 704 -3.87 -12.72 20.88
CA ARG A 704 -5.06 -13.23 21.58
C ARG A 704 -5.08 -14.76 21.61
N PRO A 705 -5.70 -15.39 22.65
CA PRO A 705 -5.81 -16.84 22.74
C PRO A 705 -6.60 -17.50 21.61
N ASP A 706 -7.57 -16.81 21.03
CA ASP A 706 -8.47 -17.28 19.98
C ASP A 706 -7.98 -16.98 18.56
N THR A 707 -6.76 -16.41 18.43
CA THR A 707 -6.25 -15.83 17.19
C THR A 707 -4.86 -16.36 16.86
N LEU A 708 -4.61 -16.66 15.59
CA LEU A 708 -3.32 -16.96 15.01
C LEU A 708 -2.90 -15.83 14.06
N PHE A 709 -1.63 -15.45 14.09
CA PHE A 709 -1.10 -14.42 13.21
C PHE A 709 0.12 -14.96 12.43
N VAL A 710 0.22 -14.55 11.16
CA VAL A 710 1.42 -14.75 10.33
C VAL A 710 1.76 -13.50 9.52
N TYR A 711 3.03 -13.33 9.19
CA TYR A 711 3.42 -12.37 8.19
C TYR A 711 3.17 -12.91 6.78
N MET A 712 2.67 -12.06 5.87
CA MET A 712 2.32 -12.45 4.51
C MET A 712 3.51 -12.41 3.54
N GLY A 713 3.37 -13.13 2.40
CA GLY A 713 4.32 -13.08 1.28
C GLY A 713 5.37 -14.18 1.27
N PHE A 714 5.30 -15.15 2.18
CA PHE A 714 6.22 -16.28 2.30
C PHE A 714 5.67 -17.57 1.68
N GLY A 715 6.49 -18.61 1.60
CA GLY A 715 6.07 -19.96 1.27
C GLY A 715 5.63 -20.13 -0.19
N ALA A 716 6.23 -19.43 -1.15
CA ALA A 716 5.90 -19.56 -2.57
C ALA A 716 6.03 -21.00 -3.06
N LYS A 717 5.08 -21.45 -3.88
CA LYS A 717 5.05 -22.84 -4.37
C LYS A 717 5.75 -23.01 -5.73
N ALA A 718 6.08 -21.89 -6.40
CA ALA A 718 6.81 -21.85 -7.65
C ALA A 718 7.68 -20.60 -7.74
N GLY A 719 8.56 -20.51 -8.73
CA GLY A 719 9.41 -19.35 -8.97
C GLY A 719 10.82 -19.46 -8.40
N ALA A 720 11.51 -18.32 -8.33
CA ALA A 720 12.88 -18.24 -7.81
C ALA A 720 12.92 -18.61 -6.33
N LYS A 721 13.98 -19.35 -5.94
CA LYS A 721 14.12 -19.90 -4.60
C LYS A 721 15.10 -19.07 -3.79
N THR A 722 14.57 -18.35 -2.80
CA THR A 722 15.32 -17.75 -1.71
C THR A 722 14.90 -18.40 -0.39
N ALA A 723 15.54 -18.06 0.72
CA ALA A 723 15.09 -18.55 2.01
C ALA A 723 13.65 -18.15 2.31
N ALA A 724 13.26 -16.89 2.07
CA ALA A 724 11.90 -16.38 2.33
C ALA A 724 10.82 -16.94 1.38
N THR A 725 11.17 -17.39 0.19
CA THR A 725 10.21 -18.01 -0.74
C THR A 725 10.04 -19.51 -0.49
N THR A 726 11.03 -20.19 0.09
CA THR A 726 11.00 -21.64 0.31
C THR A 726 10.53 -22.04 1.71
N HIS A 727 10.48 -21.10 2.65
CA HIS A 727 10.05 -21.34 4.02
C HIS A 727 8.75 -20.61 4.33
N GLY A 728 8.09 -21.04 5.39
CA GLY A 728 6.89 -20.43 5.93
C GLY A 728 5.58 -20.85 5.26
N ILE A 729 4.51 -20.23 5.71
CA ILE A 729 3.13 -20.49 5.28
C ILE A 729 2.76 -19.59 4.10
N HIS A 730 2.17 -20.17 3.07
CA HIS A 730 1.53 -19.46 1.98
C HIS A 730 0.09 -19.10 2.36
N CYS A 731 -0.13 -17.84 2.79
CA CYS A 731 -1.45 -17.41 3.28
C CYS A 731 -2.58 -17.65 2.27
N GLY A 732 -2.34 -17.47 0.97
CA GLY A 732 -3.34 -17.65 -0.09
C GLY A 732 -3.94 -19.05 -0.18
N ASN A 733 -3.30 -20.08 0.40
CA ASN A 733 -3.84 -21.43 0.48
C ASN A 733 -4.85 -21.64 1.64
N LEU A 734 -4.94 -20.66 2.56
CA LEU A 734 -5.86 -20.71 3.72
C LEU A 734 -6.95 -19.64 3.63
N LEU A 735 -6.85 -18.69 2.71
CA LEU A 735 -7.79 -17.57 2.58
C LEU A 735 -8.82 -17.88 1.50
N PRO A 736 -10.13 -17.80 1.80
CA PRO A 736 -11.18 -18.09 0.84
C PRO A 736 -11.32 -17.00 -0.23
N HIS A 737 -12.00 -17.33 -1.32
CA HIS A 737 -12.40 -16.37 -2.35
C HIS A 737 -13.61 -15.56 -1.87
N VAL A 738 -13.35 -14.60 -0.97
CA VAL A 738 -14.37 -13.70 -0.40
C VAL A 738 -13.90 -12.26 -0.53
N THR A 739 -14.82 -11.37 -0.92
CA THR A 739 -14.56 -9.94 -1.06
C THR A 739 -15.55 -9.09 -0.26
N SER A 740 -15.17 -7.86 0.05
CA SER A 740 -16.08 -6.88 0.61
C SER A 740 -17.18 -6.54 -0.41
N PRO A 741 -18.47 -6.54 -0.01
CA PRO A 741 -19.58 -6.27 -0.92
C PRO A 741 -19.57 -4.85 -1.50
N VAL A 742 -19.00 -3.87 -0.77
CA VAL A 742 -18.96 -2.46 -1.20
C VAL A 742 -17.73 -2.18 -2.06
N SER A 743 -16.57 -2.73 -1.69
CA SER A 743 -15.28 -2.35 -2.29
C SER A 743 -14.68 -3.41 -3.21
N GLY A 744 -15.15 -4.66 -3.13
CA GLY A 744 -14.48 -5.77 -3.79
C GLY A 744 -13.07 -6.08 -3.24
N THR A 745 -12.64 -5.45 -2.14
CA THR A 745 -11.36 -5.76 -1.50
C THR A 745 -11.38 -7.16 -0.94
N VAL A 746 -10.22 -7.83 -0.99
CA VAL A 746 -10.07 -9.19 -0.47
C VAL A 746 -10.28 -9.24 1.04
N VAL A 747 -10.92 -10.30 1.52
CA VAL A 747 -10.97 -10.61 2.95
C VAL A 747 -9.73 -11.41 3.33
N HIS A 748 -8.92 -10.86 4.21
CA HIS A 748 -7.65 -11.44 4.66
C HIS A 748 -7.75 -12.12 6.04
N THR A 749 -8.96 -12.46 6.47
CA THR A 749 -9.24 -13.18 7.70
C THR A 749 -10.00 -14.45 7.38
N ALA A 750 -9.67 -15.54 8.05
CA ALA A 750 -10.34 -16.82 7.90
C ALA A 750 -10.40 -17.56 9.23
N GLY A 751 -11.21 -18.61 9.32
CA GLY A 751 -11.10 -19.62 10.35
C GLY A 751 -10.11 -20.71 9.93
N VAL A 752 -9.35 -21.24 10.91
CA VAL A 752 -8.47 -22.39 10.69
C VAL A 752 -8.46 -23.32 11.92
N THR A 753 -8.27 -24.59 11.68
CA THR A 753 -7.89 -25.54 12.72
C THR A 753 -6.37 -25.58 12.86
N LEU A 754 -5.90 -25.78 14.10
CA LEU A 754 -4.48 -25.88 14.43
C LEU A 754 -4.17 -27.23 15.06
N ARG A 755 -3.16 -27.93 14.57
CA ARG A 755 -2.64 -29.14 15.21
C ARG A 755 -1.12 -29.25 15.07
N ARG A 756 -0.48 -29.98 15.95
CA ARG A 756 0.92 -30.35 15.84
C ARG A 756 1.12 -31.28 14.62
N ALA A 757 2.23 -31.14 13.91
CA ALA A 757 2.54 -31.95 12.72
C ALA A 757 3.05 -33.35 13.07
#